data_2de5f5128dfc67ba38d1d9b6838aa069
#
_entry.id   2de5f5128dfc67ba38d1d9b6838aa069
#
_cell.length_a   1.000
_cell.length_b   1.000
_cell.length_c   1.000
_cell.angle_alpha   90.00
_cell.angle_beta   90.00
_cell.angle_gamma   90.00
#
_symmetry.space_group_name_H-M   'P 1'
#
loop_
_entity.id
_entity.type
_entity.pdbx_description
1 polymer ?
#
loop_
_entity_poly.entity_id
_entity_poly.type
_entity_poly.pdbx_seq_one_letter_code
_entity_poly.pdbx_strand_id
1 'polypeptide(L)'
;MRTTHLFLALLAVPILHGCGGSDDTPSQAQSVPEGTRTTLALLETTDLHSNVQSYDYFKLAEDKSIGFERVATLIKTARTEFPNNVLLDNGDTIQGTALSDYQAQVKPLACSETLAMYKVMNAIGYDGGGIGNHEFNYGLPYLNQVTGSQFNVEGVAAAAPCAGPAFPQVLANVSSVKSGAPLFAPYRVITKTFTATRPDGTTANVPVKIGIIGFTPPTIMAWDKRWLDGKVTTQGLVETAQKYVPEMRAKGADLVVAISHGGLDNSTYAADMENGNWHLSKVAGIDAMLIGHSHQIFPAATSTVPQFNLPGVDKVKGTVNGVPTVMANFWGKHLGVIKLELAYASGKWTVDTTKTTVEARSTQNADKSYVAADPSVATAIAAEHAATIDYVKTPIGSTDFRMNTYFADVGDVSAIQIVNQAQAKYVADTIATNLPQYQALPVLSVSAPFKSGFGGGNDFTDVAQGNVAINNAADLYLYPNTIYAVKVKGSDIQAWLETAAKRFNRIDPAATADQALVSSFPGYNFDMFTSPDLHYEIDVTQAVGSRIKNLTYKGAAIDPNADFIVATNNYRASGGGSFPGLDGSKTIYASPDANRDALIGYIKAAKTLSLVGNGSARSWSFTKVATAGRVTFKSAAGQLALATAAGLANVSSINSDDGSGKGLADYAIDLSR
;
A
#
# COMPACT_ATOMS: atom_id res chain seq x y z
N MET A 1 -55.01 -35.07 48.02
CA MET A 1 -56.27 -34.42 48.34
C MET A 1 -56.56 -33.49 47.19
N ARG A 2 -57.41 -33.89 46.25
CA ARG A 2 -58.81 -33.48 46.05
C ARG A 2 -58.94 -31.96 46.08
N THR A 3 -59.34 -31.22 45.12
CA THR A 3 -60.42 -31.13 44.08
C THR A 3 -60.52 -29.65 43.80
N THR A 4 -60.97 -29.05 42.77
CA THR A 4 -62.11 -29.26 41.92
C THR A 4 -62.07 -28.21 40.76
N HIS A 5 -62.65 -28.59 39.62
CA HIS A 5 -62.94 -27.76 38.45
C HIS A 5 -63.94 -26.62 38.70
N LEU A 6 -63.81 -25.52 37.94
CA LEU A 6 -65.04 -24.79 37.54
C LEU A 6 -64.90 -24.25 36.12
N PHE A 7 -65.72 -24.72 35.20
CA PHE A 7 -66.00 -24.21 33.90
C PHE A 7 -66.95 -22.98 34.00
N LEU A 8 -66.64 -21.92 33.28
CA LEU A 8 -67.68 -20.90 33.01
C LEU A 8 -67.66 -20.59 31.49
N ALA A 9 -68.77 -21.01 30.84
CA ALA A 9 -69.13 -20.68 29.48
C ALA A 9 -69.71 -19.29 29.44
N LEU A 10 -69.29 -18.42 28.52
CA LEU A 10 -70.01 -17.19 28.18
C LEU A 10 -70.25 -17.10 26.69
N LEU A 11 -71.52 -16.82 26.41
CA LEU A 11 -72.12 -16.75 25.10
C LEU A 11 -71.51 -15.72 24.16
N ALA A 12 -71.48 -16.10 22.89
CA ALA A 12 -71.26 -15.23 21.75
C ALA A 12 -72.48 -14.44 21.37
N VAL A 13 -72.33 -13.14 21.15
CA VAL A 13 -73.27 -12.28 20.43
C VAL A 13 -72.55 -11.74 19.18
N PRO A 14 -73.08 -11.95 17.98
CA PRO A 14 -72.48 -11.36 16.77
C PRO A 14 -73.01 -9.93 16.60
N ILE A 15 -72.08 -8.97 16.60
CA ILE A 15 -72.38 -7.61 16.10
C ILE A 15 -71.87 -7.54 14.65
N LEU A 16 -72.81 -7.53 13.73
CA LEU A 16 -72.54 -7.15 12.33
C LEU A 16 -72.18 -5.65 12.30
N HIS A 17 -71.02 -5.29 11.89
CA HIS A 17 -70.70 -3.97 11.39
C HIS A 17 -70.11 -4.07 9.97
N GLY A 18 -70.68 -3.23 9.15
CA GLY A 18 -70.60 -3.24 7.71
C GLY A 18 -69.27 -3.07 7.10
N CYS A 19 -69.17 -3.55 5.88
CA CYS A 19 -68.12 -3.39 4.92
C CYS A 19 -67.71 -1.92 4.72
N GLY A 20 -66.43 -1.62 5.08
CA GLY A 20 -65.67 -0.59 4.45
C GLY A 20 -64.45 -1.30 3.82
N GLY A 21 -64.61 -1.65 2.57
CA GLY A 21 -63.46 -2.20 1.81
C GLY A 21 -62.37 -1.12 1.63
N SER A 22 -61.27 -1.24 2.33
CA SER A 22 -60.03 -0.68 1.86
C SER A 22 -59.44 -1.69 0.89
N ASP A 23 -59.53 -1.40 -0.39
CA ASP A 23 -58.75 -2.06 -1.43
C ASP A 23 -57.26 -1.79 -1.16
N ASP A 24 -56.66 -2.64 -0.37
CA ASP A 24 -55.19 -2.84 -0.41
C ASP A 24 -54.84 -3.55 -1.72
N THR A 25 -55.00 -2.82 -2.84
CA THR A 25 -54.30 -3.19 -4.07
C THR A 25 -52.80 -3.16 -3.76
N PRO A 26 -52.06 -4.27 -3.98
CA PRO A 26 -50.61 -4.21 -3.91
C PRO A 26 -50.19 -3.08 -4.83
N SER A 27 -49.44 -2.10 -4.30
CA SER A 27 -48.85 -1.04 -5.09
C SER A 27 -48.11 -1.70 -6.26
N GLN A 28 -48.70 -1.64 -7.45
CA GLN A 28 -48.00 -2.05 -8.68
C GLN A 28 -46.73 -1.23 -8.72
N ALA A 29 -45.60 -1.91 -8.69
CA ALA A 29 -44.30 -1.26 -8.93
C ALA A 29 -44.47 -0.42 -10.20
N GLN A 30 -44.51 0.92 -10.05
CA GLN A 30 -44.72 1.84 -11.17
C GLN A 30 -43.67 1.53 -12.23
N SER A 31 -44.09 1.04 -13.39
CA SER A 31 -43.20 0.76 -14.49
C SER A 31 -42.46 2.04 -14.87
N VAL A 32 -41.12 1.98 -14.93
CA VAL A 32 -40.31 3.12 -15.36
C VAL A 32 -40.64 3.41 -16.82
N PRO A 33 -41.09 4.63 -17.20
CA PRO A 33 -41.42 4.96 -18.58
C PRO A 33 -40.13 4.92 -19.47
N GLU A 34 -40.31 4.46 -20.71
CA GLU A 34 -39.26 4.52 -21.74
C GLU A 34 -38.75 5.95 -21.90
N GLY A 35 -37.42 6.12 -22.05
CA GLY A 35 -36.79 7.43 -22.19
C GLY A 35 -36.55 8.16 -20.86
N THR A 36 -36.92 7.58 -19.71
CA THR A 36 -36.54 8.11 -18.39
C THR A 36 -35.03 8.14 -18.24
N ARG A 37 -34.49 9.21 -17.63
CA ARG A 37 -33.04 9.43 -17.46
C ARG A 37 -32.73 9.71 -16.00
N THR A 38 -31.53 9.28 -15.59
CA THR A 38 -30.99 9.62 -14.26
C THR A 38 -29.45 9.64 -14.31
N THR A 39 -28.87 10.43 -13.44
CA THR A 39 -27.41 10.44 -13.21
C THR A 39 -27.11 9.62 -11.95
N LEU A 40 -26.08 8.77 -12.01
CA LEU A 40 -25.54 8.03 -10.89
C LEU A 40 -24.06 8.34 -10.74
N ALA A 41 -23.61 8.74 -9.56
CA ALA A 41 -22.17 8.81 -9.24
C ALA A 41 -21.73 7.55 -8.49
N LEU A 42 -20.74 6.84 -9.03
CA LEU A 42 -19.95 5.86 -8.30
C LEU A 42 -18.79 6.58 -7.64
N LEU A 43 -18.70 6.47 -6.32
CA LEU A 43 -17.64 7.07 -5.51
C LEU A 43 -16.71 5.94 -5.06
N GLU A 44 -15.40 6.15 -5.17
CA GLU A 44 -14.38 5.15 -4.83
C GLU A 44 -13.38 5.66 -3.80
N THR A 45 -13.12 4.81 -2.79
CA THR A 45 -11.84 4.81 -2.07
C THR A 45 -11.10 3.51 -2.36
N THR A 46 -9.77 3.55 -2.31
CA THR A 46 -8.90 2.40 -2.51
C THR A 46 -7.62 2.56 -1.71
N ASP A 47 -6.99 1.44 -1.35
CA ASP A 47 -5.64 1.42 -0.75
C ASP A 47 -5.53 2.38 0.46
N LEU A 48 -6.55 2.37 1.34
CA LEU A 48 -6.59 3.23 2.52
C LEU A 48 -5.52 2.84 3.55
N HIS A 49 -5.13 1.56 3.59
CA HIS A 49 -4.05 1.05 4.44
C HIS A 49 -4.13 1.55 5.89
N SER A 50 -5.32 1.57 6.46
CA SER A 50 -5.59 2.06 7.82
C SER A 50 -5.09 3.49 8.11
N ASN A 51 -4.90 4.34 7.09
CA ASN A 51 -4.62 5.76 7.25
C ASN A 51 -5.93 6.51 7.56
N VAL A 52 -6.41 6.38 8.80
CA VAL A 52 -7.69 6.96 9.23
C VAL A 52 -7.57 8.46 9.41
N GLN A 53 -6.52 8.92 10.09
CA GLN A 53 -6.23 10.33 10.33
C GLN A 53 -5.04 10.81 9.48
N SER A 54 -4.94 12.12 9.32
CA SER A 54 -3.77 12.82 8.75
C SER A 54 -2.62 12.80 9.77
N TYR A 55 -2.13 11.62 10.11
CA TYR A 55 -1.12 11.43 11.15
C TYR A 55 -0.13 10.33 10.80
N ASP A 56 1.15 10.68 10.77
CA ASP A 56 2.25 9.72 10.65
C ASP A 56 2.64 9.24 12.05
N TYR A 57 2.22 8.06 12.42
CA TYR A 57 2.51 7.46 13.74
C TYR A 57 4.00 7.24 13.99
N PHE A 58 4.80 7.11 12.96
CA PHE A 58 6.24 6.87 13.10
C PHE A 58 7.01 8.17 13.29
N LYS A 59 6.56 9.27 12.64
CA LYS A 59 7.08 10.60 12.90
C LYS A 59 6.48 11.27 14.12
N LEU A 60 5.39 10.70 14.67
CA LEU A 60 4.58 11.28 15.74
C LEU A 60 4.12 12.71 15.41
N ALA A 61 3.70 12.93 14.19
CA ALA A 61 3.35 14.23 13.66
C ALA A 61 2.18 14.17 12.67
N GLU A 62 1.46 15.31 12.56
CA GLU A 62 0.45 15.50 11.51
C GLU A 62 1.09 15.40 10.12
N ASP A 63 0.45 14.63 9.23
CA ASP A 63 0.76 14.62 7.80
C ASP A 63 -0.53 14.85 7.00
N LYS A 64 -0.72 16.09 6.55
CA LYS A 64 -1.92 16.48 5.80
C LYS A 64 -2.06 15.83 4.43
N SER A 65 -1.00 15.21 3.92
CA SER A 65 -1.00 14.55 2.61
C SER A 65 -1.70 13.20 2.61
N ILE A 66 -2.06 12.65 3.78
CA ILE A 66 -2.72 11.36 3.98
C ILE A 66 -3.96 11.53 4.86
N GLY A 67 -4.77 10.48 4.97
CA GLY A 67 -5.84 10.38 5.96
C GLY A 67 -7.23 10.33 5.38
N PHE A 68 -7.98 9.30 5.78
CA PHE A 68 -9.38 9.11 5.41
C PHE A 68 -10.25 10.31 5.82
N GLU A 69 -9.93 10.98 6.94
CA GLU A 69 -10.69 12.15 7.43
C GLU A 69 -10.81 13.28 6.40
N ARG A 70 -9.86 13.41 5.47
CA ARG A 70 -9.92 14.41 4.39
C ARG A 70 -10.72 13.94 3.21
N VAL A 71 -10.58 12.67 2.84
CA VAL A 71 -11.41 12.10 1.77
C VAL A 71 -12.87 11.99 2.21
N ALA A 72 -13.15 11.82 3.50
CA ALA A 72 -14.51 11.87 4.05
C ALA A 72 -15.22 13.21 3.76
N THR A 73 -14.47 14.32 3.80
CA THR A 73 -14.99 15.65 3.40
C THR A 73 -15.30 15.67 1.89
N LEU A 74 -14.45 15.10 1.04
CA LEU A 74 -14.73 14.99 -0.40
C LEU A 74 -15.96 14.12 -0.68
N ILE A 75 -16.13 13.01 0.06
CA ILE A 75 -17.32 12.15 -0.04
C ILE A 75 -18.59 12.94 0.30
N LYS A 76 -18.59 13.69 1.40
CA LYS A 76 -19.73 14.52 1.79
C LYS A 76 -20.06 15.59 0.73
N THR A 77 -19.02 16.22 0.16
CA THR A 77 -19.16 17.19 -0.93
C THR A 77 -19.75 16.53 -2.19
N ALA A 78 -19.20 15.38 -2.60
CA ALA A 78 -19.66 14.65 -3.76
C ALA A 78 -21.12 14.18 -3.60
N ARG A 79 -21.55 13.77 -2.39
CA ARG A 79 -22.95 13.41 -2.10
C ARG A 79 -23.91 14.59 -2.20
N THR A 80 -23.43 15.80 -1.90
CA THR A 80 -24.24 17.02 -2.10
C THR A 80 -24.37 17.35 -3.59
N GLU A 81 -23.29 17.17 -4.36
CA GLU A 81 -23.26 17.39 -5.79
C GLU A 81 -24.06 16.31 -6.56
N PHE A 82 -23.96 15.06 -6.12
CA PHE A 82 -24.61 13.90 -6.72
C PHE A 82 -25.52 13.19 -5.69
N PRO A 83 -26.77 13.61 -5.54
CA PRO A 83 -27.70 12.96 -4.60
C PRO A 83 -27.92 11.48 -4.88
N ASN A 84 -27.88 11.07 -6.16
CA ASN A 84 -27.88 9.67 -6.55
C ASN A 84 -26.43 9.16 -6.61
N ASN A 85 -25.99 8.48 -5.56
CA ASN A 85 -24.61 7.96 -5.48
C ASN A 85 -24.55 6.58 -4.83
N VAL A 86 -23.43 5.91 -5.10
CA VAL A 86 -23.03 4.64 -4.47
C VAL A 86 -21.56 4.79 -4.09
N LEU A 87 -21.23 4.59 -2.83
CA LEU A 87 -19.88 4.69 -2.29
C LEU A 87 -19.31 3.28 -2.06
N LEU A 88 -18.20 2.98 -2.69
CA LEU A 88 -17.54 1.69 -2.68
C LEU A 88 -16.06 1.82 -2.28
N ASP A 89 -15.53 0.80 -1.63
CA ASP A 89 -14.09 0.66 -1.33
C ASP A 89 -13.49 -0.47 -2.14
N ASN A 90 -12.26 -0.28 -2.65
CA ASN A 90 -11.62 -1.28 -3.51
C ASN A 90 -10.74 -2.28 -2.74
N GLY A 91 -10.60 -2.15 -1.42
CA GLY A 91 -9.75 -3.02 -0.60
C GLY A 91 -8.39 -2.40 -0.27
N ASP A 92 -7.50 -3.20 0.30
CA ASP A 92 -6.29 -2.79 0.99
C ASP A 92 -6.61 -1.79 2.12
N THR A 93 -7.55 -2.18 2.96
CA THR A 93 -8.15 -1.35 3.99
C THR A 93 -7.56 -1.59 5.36
N ILE A 94 -7.25 -2.87 5.72
CA ILE A 94 -7.03 -3.27 7.11
C ILE A 94 -5.57 -3.30 7.57
N GLN A 95 -4.61 -3.19 6.67
CA GLN A 95 -3.17 -3.27 6.97
C GLN A 95 -2.42 -2.07 6.38
N GLY A 96 -1.38 -1.55 7.06
CA GLY A 96 -0.42 -0.58 6.50
C GLY A 96 0.04 0.51 7.45
N THR A 97 -0.52 0.65 8.66
CA THR A 97 -0.04 1.62 9.67
C THR A 97 0.18 0.97 11.01
N ALA A 98 0.84 1.69 11.93
CA ALA A 98 0.98 1.24 13.31
C ALA A 98 -0.38 1.07 14.03
N LEU A 99 -1.43 1.74 13.59
CA LEU A 99 -2.79 1.56 14.09
C LEU A 99 -3.32 0.16 13.79
N SER A 100 -3.14 -0.29 12.55
CA SER A 100 -3.54 -1.65 12.17
C SER A 100 -2.70 -2.72 12.88
N ASP A 101 -1.37 -2.54 12.97
CA ASP A 101 -0.50 -3.46 13.68
C ASP A 101 -0.86 -3.56 15.17
N TYR A 102 -1.17 -2.42 15.80
CA TYR A 102 -1.62 -2.38 17.18
C TYR A 102 -2.90 -3.20 17.38
N GLN A 103 -3.92 -3.03 16.53
CA GLN A 103 -5.19 -3.73 16.63
C GLN A 103 -5.12 -5.21 16.21
N ALA A 104 -4.18 -5.58 15.35
CA ALA A 104 -4.03 -6.97 14.89
C ALA A 104 -3.11 -7.80 15.79
N GLN A 105 -2.02 -7.23 16.29
CA GLN A 105 -0.91 -8.01 16.88
C GLN A 105 -0.63 -7.66 18.34
N VAL A 106 -0.86 -6.42 18.77
CA VAL A 106 -0.48 -5.93 20.10
C VAL A 106 -1.64 -6.02 21.08
N LYS A 107 -2.79 -5.49 20.67
CA LYS A 107 -4.06 -5.60 21.38
C LYS A 107 -5.13 -6.10 20.42
N PRO A 108 -5.14 -7.39 20.10
CA PRO A 108 -6.12 -7.97 19.21
C PRO A 108 -7.53 -7.62 19.64
N LEU A 109 -8.35 -7.23 18.64
CA LEU A 109 -9.75 -6.83 18.86
C LEU A 109 -10.55 -7.98 19.47
N ALA A 110 -11.42 -7.68 20.43
CA ALA A 110 -12.47 -8.61 20.83
C ALA A 110 -13.50 -8.77 19.71
N CYS A 111 -14.23 -9.89 19.69
CA CYS A 111 -15.24 -10.17 18.65
C CYS A 111 -16.36 -9.11 18.60
N SER A 112 -16.60 -8.38 19.69
CA SER A 112 -17.58 -7.29 19.77
C SER A 112 -17.03 -5.93 19.32
N GLU A 113 -15.73 -5.83 19.04
CA GLU A 113 -15.07 -4.59 18.64
C GLU A 113 -14.91 -4.51 17.12
N THR A 114 -15.16 -3.33 16.55
CA THR A 114 -14.99 -3.06 15.12
C THR A 114 -13.64 -2.40 14.89
N LEU A 115 -12.92 -2.82 13.84
CA LEU A 115 -11.67 -2.22 13.38
C LEU A 115 -11.81 -0.70 13.19
N ALA A 116 -10.82 0.08 13.60
CA ALA A 116 -10.87 1.55 13.55
C ALA A 116 -11.27 2.10 12.16
N MET A 117 -10.70 1.55 11.08
CA MET A 117 -11.09 1.97 9.72
C MET A 117 -12.56 1.62 9.43
N TYR A 118 -13.04 0.44 9.80
CA TYR A 118 -14.44 0.08 9.58
C TYR A 118 -15.40 0.89 10.44
N LYS A 119 -15.01 1.36 11.65
CA LYS A 119 -15.83 2.29 12.43
C LYS A 119 -16.14 3.55 11.65
N VAL A 120 -15.14 4.17 11.04
CA VAL A 120 -15.32 5.41 10.29
C VAL A 120 -16.01 5.17 8.95
N MET A 121 -15.73 4.07 8.26
CA MET A 121 -16.44 3.69 7.02
C MET A 121 -17.92 3.43 7.27
N ASN A 122 -18.25 2.75 8.38
CA ASN A 122 -19.66 2.54 8.81
C ASN A 122 -20.38 3.87 9.08
N ALA A 123 -19.70 4.81 9.76
CA ALA A 123 -20.27 6.13 10.06
C ALA A 123 -20.48 6.98 8.79
N ILE A 124 -19.59 6.86 7.80
CA ILE A 124 -19.75 7.54 6.50
C ILE A 124 -20.82 6.86 5.64
N GLY A 125 -21.09 5.58 5.83
CA GLY A 125 -22.12 4.83 5.13
C GLY A 125 -21.69 4.38 3.73
N TYR A 126 -20.79 3.41 3.67
CA TYR A 126 -20.41 2.71 2.45
C TYR A 126 -21.54 1.77 2.00
N ASP A 127 -21.66 1.56 0.69
CA ASP A 127 -22.65 0.67 0.07
C ASP A 127 -22.07 -0.72 -0.26
N GLY A 128 -20.73 -0.84 -0.27
CA GLY A 128 -20.02 -2.09 -0.51
C GLY A 128 -18.51 -1.92 -0.45
N GLY A 129 -17.79 -3.04 -0.38
CA GLY A 129 -16.32 -3.06 -0.43
C GLY A 129 -15.79 -4.34 -1.06
N GLY A 130 -14.62 -4.20 -1.70
CA GLY A 130 -13.78 -5.28 -2.19
C GLY A 130 -12.80 -5.77 -1.11
N ILE A 131 -12.02 -6.78 -1.48
CA ILE A 131 -10.93 -7.34 -0.70
C ILE A 131 -9.67 -7.22 -1.56
N GLY A 132 -8.68 -6.49 -1.07
CA GLY A 132 -7.36 -6.39 -1.70
C GLY A 132 -6.40 -7.47 -1.22
N ASN A 133 -5.13 -7.33 -1.54
CA ASN A 133 -4.11 -8.30 -1.12
C ASN A 133 -3.68 -8.12 0.33
N HIS A 134 -3.64 -6.88 0.83
CA HIS A 134 -3.23 -6.60 2.21
C HIS A 134 -4.26 -7.03 3.26
N GLU A 135 -5.47 -7.40 2.88
CA GLU A 135 -6.42 -8.07 3.77
C GLU A 135 -5.93 -9.43 4.25
N PHE A 136 -5.03 -10.09 3.53
CA PHE A 136 -4.52 -11.42 3.89
C PHE A 136 -3.28 -11.40 4.80
N ASN A 137 -2.62 -10.27 4.98
CA ASN A 137 -1.31 -10.17 5.68
C ASN A 137 -1.34 -10.61 7.15
N TYR A 138 -2.44 -10.40 7.86
CA TYR A 138 -2.61 -10.87 9.23
C TYR A 138 -3.20 -12.29 9.32
N GLY A 139 -3.43 -12.94 8.17
CA GLY A 139 -3.94 -14.30 8.05
C GLY A 139 -5.46 -14.43 8.10
N LEU A 140 -5.93 -15.59 7.65
CA LEU A 140 -7.36 -15.87 7.51
C LEU A 140 -8.17 -15.79 8.82
N PRO A 141 -7.67 -16.19 10.00
CA PRO A 141 -8.41 -16.03 11.26
C PRO A 141 -8.70 -14.57 11.60
N TYR A 142 -7.72 -13.67 11.41
CA TYR A 142 -7.92 -12.24 11.62
C TYR A 142 -8.88 -11.64 10.60
N LEU A 143 -8.69 -11.94 9.32
CA LEU A 143 -9.59 -11.47 8.26
C LEU A 143 -11.03 -11.92 8.53
N ASN A 144 -11.24 -13.19 8.89
CA ASN A 144 -12.56 -13.72 9.27
C ASN A 144 -13.20 -12.92 10.41
N GLN A 145 -12.42 -12.60 11.44
CA GLN A 145 -12.88 -11.86 12.61
C GLN A 145 -13.28 -10.43 12.26
N VAL A 146 -12.36 -9.65 11.68
CA VAL A 146 -12.57 -8.19 11.48
C VAL A 146 -13.60 -7.87 10.41
N THR A 147 -13.88 -8.81 9.51
CA THR A 147 -14.94 -8.69 8.50
C THR A 147 -16.28 -9.24 8.96
N GLY A 148 -16.34 -9.85 10.15
CA GLY A 148 -17.55 -10.52 10.63
C GLY A 148 -17.98 -11.72 9.77
N SER A 149 -17.04 -12.27 9.00
CA SER A 149 -17.29 -13.39 8.08
C SER A 149 -17.35 -14.73 8.84
N GLN A 150 -17.78 -15.77 8.13
CA GLN A 150 -17.82 -17.15 8.65
C GLN A 150 -17.15 -18.09 7.65
N PHE A 151 -15.80 -18.00 7.57
CA PHE A 151 -15.05 -18.80 6.61
C PHE A 151 -15.07 -20.29 6.96
N ASN A 152 -15.44 -21.11 6.01
CA ASN A 152 -15.30 -22.57 6.11
C ASN A 152 -13.94 -22.99 5.51
N VAL A 153 -12.89 -22.68 6.25
CA VAL A 153 -11.49 -22.90 5.85
C VAL A 153 -10.76 -23.67 6.95
N GLU A 154 -9.79 -24.48 6.59
CA GLU A 154 -8.96 -25.22 7.55
C GLU A 154 -8.18 -24.23 8.45
N GLY A 155 -8.19 -24.51 9.77
CA GLY A 155 -7.51 -23.66 10.76
C GLY A 155 -8.21 -22.34 11.09
N VAL A 156 -9.42 -22.09 10.54
CA VAL A 156 -10.29 -20.98 10.94
C VAL A 156 -11.43 -21.52 11.76
N ALA A 157 -11.57 -21.07 13.00
CA ALA A 157 -12.64 -21.55 13.89
C ALA A 157 -14.00 -21.09 13.37
N ALA A 158 -14.96 -22.01 13.32
CA ALA A 158 -16.36 -21.67 13.10
C ALA A 158 -16.88 -20.97 14.39
N ALA A 159 -16.87 -19.66 14.38
CA ALA A 159 -17.38 -18.82 15.46
C ALA A 159 -18.67 -18.12 15.04
N ALA A 160 -19.42 -17.58 16.00
CA ALA A 160 -20.45 -16.61 15.70
C ALA A 160 -19.85 -15.41 14.97
N PRO A 161 -20.59 -14.71 14.07
CA PRO A 161 -20.03 -13.54 13.37
C PRO A 161 -19.62 -12.47 14.37
N CYS A 162 -18.42 -11.95 14.20
CA CYS A 162 -17.90 -10.82 14.96
C CYS A 162 -18.42 -9.48 14.39
N ALA A 163 -18.18 -8.40 15.13
CA ALA A 163 -18.41 -7.07 14.62
C ALA A 163 -17.49 -6.78 13.42
N GLY A 164 -18.02 -6.16 12.37
CA GLY A 164 -17.30 -5.88 11.14
C GLY A 164 -17.88 -4.66 10.41
N PRO A 165 -17.62 -4.53 9.10
CA PRO A 165 -18.23 -3.49 8.27
C PRO A 165 -19.74 -3.67 8.20
N ALA A 166 -20.48 -2.55 8.27
CA ALA A 166 -21.94 -2.53 8.14
C ALA A 166 -22.41 -2.63 6.67
N PHE A 167 -21.49 -2.80 5.74
CA PHE A 167 -21.74 -2.92 4.31
C PHE A 167 -21.21 -4.27 3.79
N PRO A 168 -21.79 -4.80 2.69
CA PRO A 168 -21.36 -6.07 2.13
C PRO A 168 -19.94 -5.99 1.57
N GLN A 169 -19.17 -7.02 1.84
CA GLN A 169 -17.88 -7.24 1.17
C GLN A 169 -18.02 -8.33 0.12
N VAL A 170 -17.32 -8.17 -1.01
CA VAL A 170 -17.38 -9.07 -2.16
C VAL A 170 -15.99 -9.49 -2.61
N LEU A 171 -15.84 -10.80 -2.94
CA LEU A 171 -14.62 -11.36 -3.52
C LEU A 171 -14.98 -12.61 -4.32
N ALA A 172 -14.79 -12.55 -5.63
CA ALA A 172 -15.27 -13.59 -6.54
C ALA A 172 -14.25 -14.67 -6.85
N ASN A 173 -12.97 -14.33 -6.81
CA ASN A 173 -11.91 -15.18 -7.37
C ASN A 173 -11.07 -15.93 -6.32
N VAL A 174 -11.49 -15.95 -5.04
CA VAL A 174 -10.84 -16.74 -3.98
C VAL A 174 -11.83 -17.73 -3.38
N SER A 175 -11.46 -19.01 -3.33
CA SER A 175 -12.29 -20.10 -2.84
C SER A 175 -11.58 -20.91 -1.78
N SER A 176 -12.34 -21.44 -0.82
CA SER A 176 -11.84 -22.38 0.19
C SER A 176 -11.51 -23.74 -0.43
N VAL A 177 -10.33 -24.28 -0.17
CA VAL A 177 -9.97 -25.65 -0.54
C VAL A 177 -10.88 -26.67 0.15
N LYS A 178 -11.23 -26.43 1.41
CA LYS A 178 -12.04 -27.33 2.24
C LYS A 178 -13.47 -27.50 1.72
N SER A 179 -14.11 -26.41 1.26
CA SER A 179 -15.52 -26.43 0.85
C SER A 179 -15.73 -26.26 -0.65
N GLY A 180 -14.73 -25.82 -1.40
CA GLY A 180 -14.86 -25.42 -2.80
C GLY A 180 -15.70 -24.15 -3.02
N ALA A 181 -16.24 -23.56 -1.96
CA ALA A 181 -17.07 -22.37 -2.03
C ALA A 181 -16.21 -21.09 -2.03
N PRO A 182 -16.69 -19.97 -2.62
CA PRO A 182 -16.03 -18.67 -2.49
C PRO A 182 -15.85 -18.27 -1.03
N LEU A 183 -14.73 -17.61 -0.73
CA LEU A 183 -14.38 -17.18 0.61
C LEU A 183 -15.34 -16.10 1.12
N PHE A 184 -15.69 -15.15 0.26
CA PHE A 184 -16.72 -14.13 0.47
C PHE A 184 -17.85 -14.35 -0.55
N ALA A 185 -18.93 -13.59 -0.42
CA ALA A 185 -19.91 -13.52 -1.50
C ALA A 185 -19.22 -13.03 -2.78
N PRO A 186 -19.31 -13.75 -3.91
CA PRO A 186 -18.61 -13.34 -5.12
C PRO A 186 -19.09 -11.98 -5.66
N TYR A 187 -20.36 -11.68 -5.42
CA TYR A 187 -20.99 -10.41 -5.78
C TYR A 187 -22.21 -10.13 -4.90
N ARG A 188 -22.72 -8.90 -4.97
CA ARG A 188 -24.00 -8.48 -4.42
C ARG A 188 -24.77 -7.70 -5.48
N VAL A 189 -26.11 -7.86 -5.48
CA VAL A 189 -26.99 -6.97 -6.22
C VAL A 189 -27.75 -6.13 -5.19
N ILE A 190 -27.43 -4.83 -5.16
CA ILE A 190 -28.10 -3.86 -4.29
C ILE A 190 -29.15 -3.10 -5.09
N THR A 191 -30.27 -2.75 -4.45
CA THR A 191 -31.29 -1.89 -5.06
C THR A 191 -31.26 -0.54 -4.38
N LYS A 192 -31.01 0.51 -5.17
CA LYS A 192 -31.06 1.90 -4.71
C LYS A 192 -32.21 2.61 -5.40
N THR A 193 -32.83 3.54 -4.70
CA THR A 193 -33.88 4.39 -5.25
C THR A 193 -33.29 5.74 -5.63
N PHE A 194 -33.36 6.10 -6.90
CA PHE A 194 -32.78 7.32 -7.45
C PHE A 194 -33.87 8.26 -7.98
N THR A 195 -33.63 9.56 -7.86
CA THR A 195 -34.47 10.55 -8.53
C THR A 195 -34.11 10.54 -10.02
N ALA A 196 -35.14 10.37 -10.86
CA ALA A 196 -35.00 10.33 -12.31
C ALA A 196 -35.93 11.32 -12.99
N THR A 197 -35.59 11.78 -14.20
CA THR A 197 -36.41 12.66 -15.02
C THR A 197 -37.11 11.85 -16.10
N ARG A 198 -38.43 11.94 -16.15
CA ARG A 198 -39.28 11.31 -17.17
C ARG A 198 -39.23 12.09 -18.48
N PRO A 199 -39.68 11.49 -19.61
CA PRO A 199 -39.72 12.19 -20.90
C PRO A 199 -40.58 13.46 -20.91
N ASP A 200 -41.59 13.53 -20.04
CA ASP A 200 -42.46 14.71 -19.86
C ASP A 200 -41.85 15.82 -19.00
N GLY A 201 -40.59 15.63 -18.55
CA GLY A 201 -39.84 16.58 -17.71
C GLY A 201 -40.14 16.47 -16.20
N THR A 202 -41.11 15.63 -15.79
CA THR A 202 -41.37 15.40 -14.37
C THR A 202 -40.34 14.51 -13.71
N THR A 203 -40.13 14.64 -12.41
CA THR A 203 -39.25 13.78 -11.62
C THR A 203 -40.00 12.64 -10.95
N ALA A 204 -39.31 11.50 -10.77
CA ALA A 204 -39.81 10.37 -10.02
C ALA A 204 -38.68 9.61 -9.35
N ASN A 205 -39.01 8.95 -8.26
CA ASN A 205 -38.14 7.99 -7.64
C ASN A 205 -38.24 6.63 -8.35
N VAL A 206 -37.10 6.11 -8.81
CA VAL A 206 -37.02 4.85 -9.56
C VAL A 206 -36.02 3.90 -8.94
N PRO A 207 -36.32 2.60 -8.89
CA PRO A 207 -35.30 1.63 -8.44
C PRO A 207 -34.29 1.37 -9.55
N VAL A 208 -33.00 1.27 -9.16
CA VAL A 208 -31.90 0.80 -10.01
C VAL A 208 -31.21 -0.31 -9.26
N LYS A 209 -30.99 -1.44 -9.92
CA LYS A 209 -30.31 -2.62 -9.37
C LYS A 209 -28.86 -2.61 -9.83
N ILE A 210 -27.95 -2.50 -8.87
CA ILE A 210 -26.50 -2.42 -9.13
C ILE A 210 -25.84 -3.70 -8.64
N GLY A 211 -25.28 -4.45 -9.56
CA GLY A 211 -24.43 -5.60 -9.26
C GLY A 211 -23.02 -5.14 -8.95
N ILE A 212 -22.46 -5.57 -7.83
CA ILE A 212 -21.11 -5.26 -7.38
C ILE A 212 -20.36 -6.59 -7.30
N ILE A 213 -19.25 -6.72 -8.05
CA ILE A 213 -18.41 -7.93 -8.05
C ILE A 213 -16.97 -7.54 -7.65
N GLY A 214 -16.34 -8.36 -6.78
CA GLY A 214 -15.00 -8.09 -6.24
C GLY A 214 -13.93 -9.04 -6.76
N PHE A 215 -12.70 -8.52 -6.94
CA PHE A 215 -11.54 -9.31 -7.33
C PHE A 215 -10.28 -8.84 -6.57
N THR A 216 -9.40 -9.79 -6.26
CA THR A 216 -8.06 -9.55 -5.73
C THR A 216 -6.99 -10.17 -6.66
N PRO A 217 -5.74 -9.68 -6.67
CA PRO A 217 -4.66 -10.30 -7.45
C PRO A 217 -4.49 -11.78 -7.07
N PRO A 218 -4.52 -12.71 -8.02
CA PRO A 218 -4.25 -14.13 -7.73
C PRO A 218 -2.87 -14.38 -7.09
N THR A 219 -1.94 -13.46 -7.26
CA THR A 219 -0.58 -13.45 -6.72
C THR A 219 -0.50 -13.46 -5.20
N ILE A 220 -1.62 -13.20 -4.47
CA ILE A 220 -1.71 -13.39 -3.01
C ILE A 220 -1.23 -14.78 -2.59
N MET A 221 -1.40 -15.79 -3.43
CA MET A 221 -0.95 -17.15 -3.16
C MET A 221 0.57 -17.26 -3.00
N ALA A 222 1.33 -16.37 -3.62
CA ALA A 222 2.77 -16.28 -3.46
C ALA A 222 3.14 -15.35 -2.30
N TRP A 223 2.48 -14.18 -2.18
CA TRP A 223 2.82 -13.17 -1.18
C TRP A 223 2.49 -13.60 0.24
N ASP A 224 1.31 -14.21 0.43
CA ASP A 224 0.81 -14.66 1.74
C ASP A 224 0.80 -16.19 1.87
N LYS A 225 1.72 -16.87 1.17
CA LYS A 225 1.80 -18.35 1.12
C LYS A 225 1.69 -18.98 2.50
N ARG A 226 2.36 -18.44 3.53
CA ARG A 226 2.33 -18.95 4.92
C ARG A 226 0.90 -19.06 5.49
N TRP A 227 -0.01 -18.19 5.06
CA TRP A 227 -1.39 -18.15 5.54
C TRP A 227 -2.36 -18.90 4.63
N LEU A 228 -2.07 -18.93 3.32
CA LEU A 228 -3.03 -19.31 2.28
C LEU A 228 -2.79 -20.70 1.70
N ASP A 229 -1.54 -21.21 1.72
CA ASP A 229 -1.17 -22.50 1.11
C ASP A 229 -2.00 -23.66 1.70
N GLY A 230 -2.59 -24.47 0.83
CA GLY A 230 -3.47 -25.58 1.20
C GLY A 230 -4.84 -25.18 1.79
N LYS A 231 -5.13 -23.89 1.99
CA LYS A 231 -6.37 -23.42 2.61
C LYS A 231 -7.32 -22.76 1.63
N VAL A 232 -6.80 -21.98 0.69
CA VAL A 232 -7.57 -21.32 -0.36
C VAL A 232 -6.93 -21.54 -1.72
N THR A 233 -7.71 -21.27 -2.77
CA THR A 233 -7.24 -21.21 -4.16
C THR A 233 -7.73 -19.94 -4.81
N THR A 234 -7.00 -19.44 -5.80
CA THR A 234 -7.39 -18.29 -6.62
C THR A 234 -7.75 -18.75 -8.04
N GLN A 235 -8.57 -17.95 -8.69
CA GLN A 235 -8.93 -18.08 -10.11
C GLN A 235 -8.60 -16.79 -10.85
N GLY A 236 -8.43 -16.86 -12.16
CA GLY A 236 -8.21 -15.70 -12.99
C GLY A 236 -9.43 -14.76 -12.99
N LEU A 237 -9.14 -13.44 -13.14
CA LEU A 237 -10.16 -12.41 -13.11
C LEU A 237 -11.16 -12.59 -14.27
N VAL A 238 -10.66 -12.89 -15.48
CA VAL A 238 -11.47 -12.98 -16.70
C VAL A 238 -12.46 -14.14 -16.62
N GLU A 239 -11.99 -15.35 -16.29
CA GLU A 239 -12.83 -16.55 -16.16
C GLU A 239 -13.89 -16.37 -15.09
N THR A 240 -13.50 -15.77 -13.96
CA THR A 240 -14.40 -15.50 -12.86
C THR A 240 -15.47 -14.49 -13.24
N ALA A 241 -15.10 -13.41 -13.95
CA ALA A 241 -16.06 -12.42 -14.44
C ALA A 241 -17.01 -13.02 -15.49
N GLN A 242 -16.49 -13.82 -16.42
CA GLN A 242 -17.29 -14.52 -17.44
C GLN A 242 -18.34 -15.46 -16.81
N LYS A 243 -18.05 -16.01 -15.64
CA LYS A 243 -19.00 -16.83 -14.87
C LYS A 243 -20.09 -15.98 -14.21
N TYR A 244 -19.69 -14.95 -13.45
CA TYR A 244 -20.61 -14.28 -12.53
C TYR A 244 -21.33 -13.07 -13.14
N VAL A 245 -20.77 -12.37 -14.14
CA VAL A 245 -21.45 -11.22 -14.78
C VAL A 245 -22.76 -11.61 -15.42
N PRO A 246 -22.86 -12.70 -16.22
CA PRO A 246 -24.15 -13.18 -16.75
C PRO A 246 -25.14 -13.58 -15.65
N GLU A 247 -24.66 -14.19 -14.56
CA GLU A 247 -25.50 -14.58 -13.42
C GLU A 247 -26.12 -13.35 -12.74
N MET A 248 -25.32 -12.28 -12.53
CA MET A 248 -25.81 -11.03 -11.96
C MET A 248 -26.88 -10.38 -12.84
N ARG A 249 -26.67 -10.35 -14.16
CA ARG A 249 -27.67 -9.88 -15.13
C ARG A 249 -28.94 -10.70 -15.09
N ALA A 250 -28.83 -12.01 -15.01
CA ALA A 250 -29.98 -12.92 -14.90
C ALA A 250 -30.77 -12.70 -13.58
N LYS A 251 -30.09 -12.28 -12.50
CA LYS A 251 -30.70 -11.85 -11.24
C LYS A 251 -31.28 -10.42 -11.27
N GLY A 252 -31.22 -9.79 -12.44
CA GLY A 252 -31.84 -8.50 -12.70
C GLY A 252 -30.95 -7.30 -12.37
N ALA A 253 -29.63 -7.44 -12.33
CA ALA A 253 -28.74 -6.28 -12.23
C ALA A 253 -28.87 -5.42 -13.49
N ASP A 254 -29.26 -4.16 -13.30
CA ASP A 254 -29.32 -3.13 -14.35
C ASP A 254 -27.91 -2.67 -14.75
N LEU A 255 -27.02 -2.56 -13.75
CA LEU A 255 -25.60 -2.19 -13.91
C LEU A 255 -24.72 -3.23 -13.23
N VAL A 256 -23.51 -3.43 -13.76
CA VAL A 256 -22.46 -4.24 -13.14
C VAL A 256 -21.22 -3.37 -12.95
N VAL A 257 -20.81 -3.20 -11.70
CA VAL A 257 -19.63 -2.49 -11.27
C VAL A 257 -18.61 -3.52 -10.77
N ALA A 258 -17.45 -3.56 -11.39
CA ALA A 258 -16.33 -4.39 -10.91
C ALA A 258 -15.46 -3.57 -9.95
N ILE A 259 -15.33 -4.04 -8.72
CA ILE A 259 -14.33 -3.60 -7.76
C ILE A 259 -13.16 -4.56 -7.91
N SER A 260 -12.13 -4.15 -8.65
CA SER A 260 -11.02 -5.04 -8.98
C SER A 260 -9.71 -4.48 -8.46
N HIS A 261 -9.25 -5.02 -7.34
CA HIS A 261 -8.00 -4.62 -6.73
C HIS A 261 -6.82 -5.11 -7.56
N GLY A 262 -6.32 -4.27 -8.45
CA GLY A 262 -5.24 -4.54 -9.40
C GLY A 262 -5.00 -3.35 -10.33
N GLY A 263 -3.86 -3.34 -10.99
CA GLY A 263 -3.47 -2.37 -12.01
C GLY A 263 -3.80 -2.81 -13.43
N LEU A 264 -3.13 -2.18 -14.41
CA LEU A 264 -3.29 -2.43 -15.84
C LEU A 264 -2.03 -3.10 -16.40
N ASP A 265 -2.22 -4.24 -17.07
CA ASP A 265 -1.18 -4.94 -17.83
C ASP A 265 -1.82 -5.59 -19.07
N ASN A 266 -1.26 -5.32 -20.26
CA ASN A 266 -1.71 -5.87 -21.53
C ASN A 266 -0.81 -6.98 -22.09
N SER A 267 0.12 -7.48 -21.30
CA SER A 267 0.89 -8.68 -21.65
C SER A 267 -0.03 -9.88 -21.93
N THR A 268 0.52 -10.97 -22.44
CA THR A 268 -0.29 -12.17 -22.68
C THR A 268 -1.01 -12.57 -21.40
N TYR A 269 -2.32 -12.76 -21.49
CA TYR A 269 -3.14 -13.10 -20.33
C TYR A 269 -2.69 -14.42 -19.69
N ALA A 270 -2.56 -14.38 -18.39
CA ALA A 270 -2.36 -15.54 -17.53
C ALA A 270 -3.34 -15.48 -16.36
N ALA A 271 -3.89 -16.62 -15.95
CA ALA A 271 -4.89 -16.66 -14.89
C ALA A 271 -4.35 -16.25 -13.50
N ASP A 272 -3.06 -16.26 -13.32
CA ASP A 272 -2.32 -15.88 -12.11
C ASP A 272 -1.68 -14.48 -12.20
N MET A 273 -1.97 -13.71 -13.27
CA MET A 273 -1.38 -12.37 -13.43
C MET A 273 -1.87 -11.41 -12.35
N GLU A 274 -0.96 -10.55 -11.89
CA GLU A 274 -1.21 -9.58 -10.83
C GLU A 274 -2.17 -8.46 -11.27
N ASN A 275 -1.93 -7.84 -12.42
CA ASN A 275 -2.57 -6.60 -12.86
C ASN A 275 -3.53 -6.81 -14.04
N GLY A 276 -4.47 -7.77 -13.91
CA GLY A 276 -5.31 -8.27 -15.00
C GLY A 276 -6.44 -7.35 -15.49
N ASN A 277 -6.57 -6.11 -15.00
CA ASN A 277 -7.74 -5.27 -15.27
C ASN A 277 -7.87 -4.83 -16.73
N TRP A 278 -6.78 -4.73 -17.48
CA TRP A 278 -6.86 -4.47 -18.92
C TRP A 278 -7.60 -5.60 -19.67
N HIS A 279 -7.41 -6.85 -19.23
CA HIS A 279 -8.13 -8.01 -19.79
C HIS A 279 -9.57 -8.10 -19.25
N LEU A 280 -9.76 -7.80 -17.96
CA LEU A 280 -11.07 -7.77 -17.32
C LEU A 280 -12.03 -6.79 -18.02
N SER A 281 -11.54 -5.61 -18.42
CA SER A 281 -12.34 -4.60 -19.13
C SER A 281 -12.91 -5.06 -20.47
N LYS A 282 -12.43 -6.18 -21.03
CA LYS A 282 -12.95 -6.79 -22.26
C LYS A 282 -14.09 -7.79 -22.02
N VAL A 283 -14.36 -8.12 -20.76
CA VAL A 283 -15.47 -9.00 -20.42
C VAL A 283 -16.80 -8.27 -20.63
N ALA A 284 -17.62 -8.80 -21.52
CA ALA A 284 -18.90 -8.17 -21.84
C ALA A 284 -19.82 -8.09 -20.62
N GLY A 285 -20.48 -6.94 -20.47
CA GLY A 285 -21.47 -6.71 -19.44
C GLY A 285 -20.94 -6.04 -18.17
N ILE A 286 -19.69 -5.63 -18.08
CA ILE A 286 -19.15 -4.71 -17.07
C ILE A 286 -19.39 -3.28 -17.53
N ASP A 287 -20.06 -2.44 -16.72
CA ASP A 287 -20.43 -1.07 -17.05
C ASP A 287 -19.46 -0.03 -16.48
N ALA A 288 -18.76 -0.37 -15.38
CA ALA A 288 -17.74 0.48 -14.76
C ALA A 288 -16.74 -0.37 -13.96
N MET A 289 -15.52 0.12 -13.81
CA MET A 289 -14.49 -0.49 -12.99
C MET A 289 -13.92 0.51 -11.98
N LEU A 290 -13.79 0.07 -10.75
CA LEU A 290 -13.04 0.70 -9.68
C LEU A 290 -11.78 -0.16 -9.48
N ILE A 291 -10.59 0.44 -9.64
CA ILE A 291 -9.32 -0.29 -9.64
C ILE A 291 -8.32 0.32 -8.65
N GLY A 292 -7.32 -0.46 -8.19
CA GLY A 292 -6.40 -0.04 -7.13
C GLY A 292 -5.02 -0.71 -7.22
N HIS A 293 -4.43 -1.05 -6.06
CA HIS A 293 -3.21 -1.84 -5.90
C HIS A 293 -1.92 -1.14 -6.38
N SER A 294 -1.90 -0.59 -7.58
CA SER A 294 -0.71 0.04 -8.14
C SER A 294 -0.43 1.46 -7.63
N HIS A 295 -1.26 1.97 -6.71
CA HIS A 295 -1.11 3.28 -6.06
C HIS A 295 -0.98 4.45 -7.05
N GLN A 296 -1.72 4.38 -8.17
CA GLN A 296 -1.69 5.40 -9.21
C GLN A 296 -2.96 6.26 -9.18
N ILE A 297 -2.93 7.36 -9.94
CA ILE A 297 -4.10 8.20 -10.18
C ILE A 297 -4.58 7.96 -11.62
N PHE A 298 -5.82 7.50 -11.79
CA PHE A 298 -6.43 7.37 -13.10
C PHE A 298 -7.90 7.83 -13.05
N PRO A 299 -8.35 8.71 -13.99
CA PRO A 299 -7.60 9.27 -15.12
C PRO A 299 -6.56 10.31 -14.71
N ALA A 300 -5.52 10.47 -15.54
CA ALA A 300 -4.50 11.47 -15.34
C ALA A 300 -3.88 11.87 -16.70
N ALA A 301 -4.42 12.92 -17.32
CA ALA A 301 -4.08 13.34 -18.68
C ALA A 301 -2.58 13.56 -18.92
N THR A 302 -1.87 14.09 -17.90
CA THR A 302 -0.43 14.40 -17.97
C THR A 302 0.46 13.27 -17.45
N SER A 303 -0.11 12.13 -17.08
CA SER A 303 0.66 11.02 -16.52
C SER A 303 1.65 10.43 -17.53
N THR A 304 2.85 10.13 -17.04
CA THR A 304 3.91 9.43 -17.79
C THR A 304 3.94 7.93 -17.48
N VAL A 305 3.01 7.43 -16.66
CA VAL A 305 2.89 6.01 -16.31
C VAL A 305 2.71 5.19 -17.60
N PRO A 306 3.61 4.23 -17.89
CA PRO A 306 3.55 3.46 -19.14
C PRO A 306 2.22 2.74 -19.35
N GLN A 307 1.63 2.19 -18.28
CA GLN A 307 0.38 1.46 -18.30
C GLN A 307 -0.81 2.31 -18.77
N PHE A 308 -0.73 3.63 -18.64
CA PHE A 308 -1.79 4.55 -19.07
C PHE A 308 -1.67 4.91 -20.57
N ASN A 309 -0.63 4.43 -21.24
CA ASN A 309 -0.44 4.58 -22.69
C ASN A 309 -0.68 3.26 -23.45
N LEU A 310 -1.24 2.23 -22.79
CA LEU A 310 -1.57 0.96 -23.43
C LEU A 310 -2.70 1.11 -24.45
N PRO A 311 -2.75 0.27 -25.51
CA PRO A 311 -3.86 0.25 -26.45
C PRO A 311 -5.20 0.08 -25.72
N GLY A 312 -6.19 0.90 -26.08
CA GLY A 312 -7.52 0.90 -25.48
C GLY A 312 -7.62 1.66 -24.15
N VAL A 313 -6.54 2.23 -23.63
CA VAL A 313 -6.55 3.11 -22.45
C VAL A 313 -6.64 4.56 -22.86
N ASP A 314 -7.69 5.25 -22.44
CA ASP A 314 -7.86 6.70 -22.58
C ASP A 314 -7.67 7.38 -21.23
N LYS A 315 -6.46 7.84 -20.97
CA LYS A 315 -6.09 8.47 -19.67
C LYS A 315 -6.66 9.89 -19.49
N VAL A 316 -7.31 10.44 -20.51
CA VAL A 316 -7.99 11.74 -20.43
C VAL A 316 -9.45 11.55 -20.06
N LYS A 317 -10.13 10.62 -20.76
CA LYS A 317 -11.54 10.30 -20.50
C LYS A 317 -11.76 9.35 -19.32
N GLY A 318 -10.72 8.65 -18.87
CA GLY A 318 -10.82 7.65 -17.80
C GLY A 318 -11.52 6.37 -18.27
N THR A 319 -11.10 5.81 -19.43
CA THR A 319 -11.68 4.55 -19.90
C THR A 319 -10.59 3.53 -20.24
N VAL A 320 -10.91 2.25 -20.00
CA VAL A 320 -10.09 1.11 -20.41
C VAL A 320 -10.95 0.21 -21.30
N ASN A 321 -10.54 0.06 -22.58
CA ASN A 321 -11.31 -0.61 -23.63
C ASN A 321 -12.78 -0.11 -23.72
N GLY A 322 -13.00 1.18 -23.46
CA GLY A 322 -14.31 1.83 -23.49
C GLY A 322 -15.10 1.73 -22.16
N VAL A 323 -14.63 0.99 -21.17
CA VAL A 323 -15.26 0.89 -19.84
C VAL A 323 -14.79 2.05 -18.97
N PRO A 324 -15.70 2.88 -18.41
CA PRO A 324 -15.37 3.90 -17.42
C PRO A 324 -14.62 3.29 -16.23
N THR A 325 -13.44 3.83 -15.93
CA THR A 325 -12.53 3.25 -14.94
C THR A 325 -11.90 4.37 -14.11
N VAL A 326 -11.80 4.18 -12.79
CA VAL A 326 -11.13 5.12 -11.90
C VAL A 326 -10.16 4.39 -10.98
N MET A 327 -9.06 5.05 -10.59
CA MET A 327 -8.13 4.62 -9.54
C MET A 327 -7.80 5.84 -8.67
N ALA A 328 -8.16 5.77 -7.40
CA ALA A 328 -8.15 6.91 -6.48
C ALA A 328 -6.87 7.03 -5.66
N ASN A 329 -5.69 6.64 -6.22
CA ASN A 329 -4.42 6.72 -5.51
C ASN A 329 -4.38 5.78 -4.28
N PHE A 330 -3.86 6.25 -3.13
CA PHE A 330 -3.74 5.49 -1.89
C PHE A 330 -3.77 6.42 -0.65
N TRP A 331 -3.95 5.86 0.55
CA TRP A 331 -3.89 6.51 1.87
C TRP A 331 -4.85 7.68 2.06
N GLY A 332 -5.99 7.66 1.34
CA GLY A 332 -6.97 8.73 1.44
C GLY A 332 -6.55 10.04 0.75
N LYS A 333 -5.66 9.99 -0.24
CA LYS A 333 -5.19 11.17 -0.99
C LYS A 333 -6.19 11.65 -2.04
N HIS A 334 -7.04 10.76 -2.56
CA HIS A 334 -8.01 11.07 -3.61
C HIS A 334 -9.34 10.37 -3.35
N LEU A 335 -10.40 10.92 -3.94
CA LEU A 335 -11.69 10.29 -4.13
C LEU A 335 -11.91 10.03 -5.62
N GLY A 336 -12.16 8.79 -6.00
CA GLY A 336 -12.57 8.43 -7.36
C GLY A 336 -14.05 8.77 -7.58
N VAL A 337 -14.39 9.32 -8.74
CA VAL A 337 -15.76 9.65 -9.11
C VAL A 337 -16.00 9.23 -10.55
N ILE A 338 -16.93 8.29 -10.77
CA ILE A 338 -17.47 7.97 -12.10
C ILE A 338 -18.92 8.45 -12.14
N LYS A 339 -19.21 9.48 -12.92
CA LYS A 339 -20.55 9.98 -13.17
C LYS A 339 -21.11 9.26 -14.38
N LEU A 340 -22.08 8.36 -14.15
CA LEU A 340 -22.80 7.63 -15.20
C LEU A 340 -24.08 8.35 -15.55
N GLU A 341 -24.34 8.57 -16.82
CA GLU A 341 -25.65 8.99 -17.31
C GLU A 341 -26.42 7.75 -17.74
N LEU A 342 -27.58 7.54 -17.14
CA LEU A 342 -28.43 6.37 -17.36
C LEU A 342 -29.68 6.74 -18.15
N ALA A 343 -30.02 5.89 -19.11
CA ALA A 343 -31.27 5.97 -19.85
C ALA A 343 -32.03 4.65 -19.73
N TYR A 344 -33.33 4.73 -19.48
CA TYR A 344 -34.23 3.57 -19.44
C TYR A 344 -34.77 3.33 -20.85
N ALA A 345 -34.42 2.17 -21.42
CA ALA A 345 -34.82 1.79 -22.78
C ALA A 345 -35.00 0.26 -22.86
N SER A 346 -36.05 -0.16 -23.55
CA SER A 346 -36.39 -1.58 -23.73
C SER A 346 -36.48 -2.36 -22.42
N GLY A 347 -37.07 -1.73 -21.41
CA GLY A 347 -37.31 -2.36 -20.11
C GLY A 347 -36.09 -2.46 -19.19
N LYS A 348 -34.98 -1.77 -19.47
CA LYS A 348 -33.73 -1.81 -18.68
C LYS A 348 -32.99 -0.48 -18.68
N TRP A 349 -32.17 -0.24 -17.65
CA TRP A 349 -31.24 0.85 -17.60
C TRP A 349 -30.00 0.55 -18.47
N THR A 350 -29.53 1.55 -19.19
CA THR A 350 -28.31 1.50 -20.01
C THR A 350 -27.45 2.73 -19.73
N VAL A 351 -26.14 2.59 -19.83
CA VAL A 351 -25.17 3.67 -19.66
C VAL A 351 -24.99 4.42 -20.98
N ASP A 352 -25.17 5.74 -20.95
CA ASP A 352 -24.81 6.65 -22.05
C ASP A 352 -23.30 7.00 -21.88
N THR A 353 -22.45 6.21 -22.50
CA THR A 353 -20.99 6.37 -22.40
C THR A 353 -20.49 7.68 -22.98
N THR A 354 -21.28 8.36 -23.85
CA THR A 354 -20.92 9.65 -24.45
C THR A 354 -21.01 10.81 -23.46
N LYS A 355 -21.76 10.64 -22.37
CA LYS A 355 -22.00 11.64 -21.31
C LYS A 355 -21.39 11.24 -19.96
N THR A 356 -20.80 10.07 -19.87
CA THR A 356 -20.10 9.59 -18.71
C THR A 356 -18.81 10.39 -18.51
N THR A 357 -18.54 10.79 -17.26
CA THR A 357 -17.28 11.44 -16.87
C THR A 357 -16.59 10.71 -15.77
N VAL A 358 -15.26 10.74 -15.76
CA VAL A 358 -14.45 10.10 -14.74
C VAL A 358 -13.41 11.08 -14.23
N GLU A 359 -13.23 11.16 -12.93
CA GLU A 359 -12.21 11.99 -12.30
C GLU A 359 -11.68 11.37 -11.00
N ALA A 360 -10.47 11.74 -10.62
CA ALA A 360 -9.90 11.47 -9.30
C ALA A 360 -9.69 12.82 -8.58
N ARG A 361 -10.48 13.09 -7.55
CA ARG A 361 -10.48 14.35 -6.79
C ARG A 361 -9.43 14.33 -5.72
N SER A 362 -8.45 15.22 -5.78
CA SER A 362 -7.37 15.33 -4.79
C SER A 362 -7.87 15.97 -3.48
N THR A 363 -7.35 15.48 -2.35
CA THR A 363 -7.45 16.17 -1.05
C THR A 363 -6.52 17.40 -0.97
N GLN A 364 -5.52 17.50 -1.85
CA GLN A 364 -4.69 18.69 -1.99
C GLN A 364 -5.27 19.62 -3.06
N ASN A 365 -5.51 20.88 -2.69
CA ASN A 365 -5.98 21.94 -3.58
C ASN A 365 -4.86 22.42 -4.51
N ALA A 366 -5.24 23.16 -5.56
CA ALA A 366 -4.28 23.72 -6.53
C ALA A 366 -3.26 24.69 -5.89
N ASP A 367 -3.64 25.38 -4.83
CA ASP A 367 -2.80 26.31 -4.05
C ASP A 367 -1.89 25.59 -3.02
N LYS A 368 -1.83 24.26 -3.05
CA LYS A 368 -1.10 23.37 -2.14
C LYS A 368 -1.68 23.29 -0.72
N SER A 369 -2.75 23.98 -0.41
CA SER A 369 -3.53 23.71 0.80
C SER A 369 -4.24 22.35 0.73
N TYR A 370 -4.79 21.91 1.84
CA TYR A 370 -5.54 20.65 1.90
C TYR A 370 -6.99 20.88 2.29
N VAL A 371 -7.85 20.05 1.78
CA VAL A 371 -9.26 19.96 2.20
C VAL A 371 -9.32 19.79 3.73
N ALA A 372 -10.28 20.44 4.38
CA ALA A 372 -10.47 20.29 5.82
C ALA A 372 -10.73 18.84 6.21
N ALA A 373 -10.14 18.40 7.31
CA ALA A 373 -10.42 17.08 7.88
C ALA A 373 -11.85 17.05 8.45
N ASP A 374 -12.54 15.92 8.30
CA ASP A 374 -13.83 15.69 8.94
C ASP A 374 -13.64 15.34 10.43
N PRO A 375 -14.05 16.18 11.37
CA PRO A 375 -13.77 15.96 12.79
C PRO A 375 -14.50 14.73 13.37
N SER A 376 -15.55 14.26 12.72
CA SER A 376 -16.26 13.06 13.16
C SER A 376 -15.41 11.79 13.05
N VAL A 377 -14.50 11.75 12.10
CA VAL A 377 -13.53 10.65 11.91
C VAL A 377 -12.55 10.58 13.10
N ALA A 378 -11.92 11.71 13.44
CA ALA A 378 -10.99 11.77 14.57
C ALA A 378 -11.69 11.41 15.89
N THR A 379 -12.91 11.89 16.10
CA THR A 379 -13.72 11.57 17.30
C THR A 379 -14.01 10.06 17.41
N ALA A 380 -14.33 9.41 16.29
CA ALA A 380 -14.72 7.99 16.28
C ALA A 380 -13.61 7.03 16.70
N ILE A 381 -12.33 7.42 16.53
CA ILE A 381 -11.16 6.58 16.80
C ILE A 381 -10.17 7.19 17.80
N ALA A 382 -10.61 8.19 18.59
CA ALA A 382 -9.72 8.91 19.50
C ALA A 382 -8.96 8.00 20.48
N ALA A 383 -9.61 6.96 20.99
CA ALA A 383 -9.00 5.99 21.91
C ALA A 383 -7.94 5.13 21.20
N GLU A 384 -8.25 4.62 20.03
CA GLU A 384 -7.33 3.81 19.21
C GLU A 384 -6.12 4.64 18.76
N HIS A 385 -6.34 5.88 18.37
CA HIS A 385 -5.28 6.82 18.02
C HIS A 385 -4.32 7.06 19.18
N ALA A 386 -4.83 7.41 20.36
CA ALA A 386 -4.01 7.62 21.55
C ALA A 386 -3.22 6.36 21.95
N ALA A 387 -3.88 5.19 21.96
CA ALA A 387 -3.23 3.93 22.28
C ALA A 387 -2.15 3.55 21.26
N THR A 388 -2.33 3.89 19.97
CA THR A 388 -1.31 3.67 18.94
C THR A 388 -0.10 4.56 19.15
N ILE A 389 -0.30 5.83 19.53
CA ILE A 389 0.80 6.75 19.86
C ILE A 389 1.62 6.20 21.02
N ASP A 390 0.96 5.69 22.07
CA ASP A 390 1.65 5.07 23.20
C ASP A 390 2.40 3.80 22.78
N TYR A 391 1.79 2.98 21.93
CA TYR A 391 2.42 1.78 21.38
C TYR A 391 3.71 2.08 20.62
N VAL A 392 3.70 3.04 19.68
CA VAL A 392 4.91 3.32 18.88
C VAL A 392 6.04 3.95 19.68
N LYS A 393 5.75 4.52 20.85
CA LYS A 393 6.74 5.00 21.81
C LYS A 393 7.32 3.90 22.71
N THR A 394 6.76 2.67 22.64
CA THR A 394 7.23 1.56 23.48
C THR A 394 8.67 1.22 23.14
N PRO A 395 9.60 1.22 24.12
CA PRO A 395 10.98 0.81 23.91
C PRO A 395 11.06 -0.66 23.46
N ILE A 396 11.86 -0.91 22.43
CA ILE A 396 12.15 -2.26 21.91
C ILE A 396 13.59 -2.70 22.18
N GLY A 397 14.43 -1.78 22.64
CA GLY A 397 15.82 -2.00 22.98
C GLY A 397 16.52 -0.69 23.30
N SER A 398 17.84 -0.68 23.24
CA SER A 398 18.67 0.50 23.45
C SER A 398 19.86 0.52 22.48
N THR A 399 20.53 1.67 22.36
CA THR A 399 21.77 1.82 21.61
C THR A 399 22.79 2.64 22.40
N ASP A 400 24.07 2.26 22.37
CA ASP A 400 25.17 3.01 22.99
C ASP A 400 25.78 4.08 22.04
N PHE A 401 25.20 4.25 20.84
CA PHE A 401 25.63 5.20 19.83
C PHE A 401 24.43 5.84 19.09
N ARG A 402 24.65 6.95 18.42
CA ARG A 402 23.64 7.61 17.58
C ARG A 402 23.62 7.00 16.18
N MET A 403 22.46 6.66 15.65
CA MET A 403 22.27 6.12 14.30
C MET A 403 21.64 7.19 13.41
N ASN A 404 22.33 7.60 12.34
CA ASN A 404 21.84 8.67 11.49
C ASN A 404 22.29 8.50 10.02
N THR A 405 21.65 9.28 9.11
CA THR A 405 21.97 9.30 7.68
C THR A 405 22.55 10.63 7.17
N TYR A 406 22.89 11.57 8.06
CA TYR A 406 23.40 12.89 7.65
C TYR A 406 24.56 12.82 6.66
N PHE A 407 25.44 11.85 6.81
CA PHE A 407 26.64 11.68 5.99
C PHE A 407 26.65 10.36 5.18
N ALA A 408 25.46 9.80 4.93
CA ALA A 408 25.32 8.53 4.18
C ALA A 408 25.82 8.64 2.73
N ASP A 409 25.84 9.83 2.15
CA ASP A 409 26.41 10.07 0.82
C ASP A 409 27.94 10.06 0.79
N VAL A 410 28.62 10.07 1.94
CA VAL A 410 30.08 10.15 1.99
C VAL A 410 30.72 9.10 2.89
N GLY A 411 29.94 8.18 3.47
CA GLY A 411 30.49 7.12 4.31
C GLY A 411 29.47 6.02 4.67
N ASP A 412 30.01 4.91 5.12
CA ASP A 412 29.22 3.77 5.61
C ASP A 412 28.69 4.07 7.02
N VAL A 413 27.48 4.58 7.10
CA VAL A 413 26.88 5.07 8.35
C VAL A 413 26.09 3.98 9.09
N SER A 414 26.08 4.10 10.42
CA SER A 414 25.47 3.11 11.32
C SER A 414 23.99 2.84 11.06
N ALA A 415 23.22 3.84 10.64
CA ALA A 415 21.78 3.67 10.32
C ALA A 415 21.56 2.63 9.21
N ILE A 416 22.42 2.60 8.19
CA ILE A 416 22.32 1.64 7.09
C ILE A 416 22.85 0.27 7.51
N GLN A 417 23.92 0.24 8.33
CA GLN A 417 24.51 -1.01 8.85
C GLN A 417 23.52 -1.82 9.66
N ILE A 418 22.74 -1.19 10.56
CA ILE A 418 21.74 -1.86 11.37
C ILE A 418 20.64 -2.49 10.50
N VAL A 419 20.16 -1.78 9.50
CA VAL A 419 19.15 -2.31 8.56
C VAL A 419 19.70 -3.53 7.83
N ASN A 420 20.91 -3.43 7.29
CA ASN A 420 21.53 -4.54 6.58
C ASN A 420 21.78 -5.76 7.47
N GLN A 421 22.21 -5.57 8.73
CA GLN A 421 22.40 -6.66 9.68
C GLN A 421 21.06 -7.36 10.00
N ALA A 422 19.99 -6.59 10.22
CA ALA A 422 18.67 -7.15 10.49
C ALA A 422 18.14 -7.98 9.31
N GLN A 423 18.25 -7.44 8.09
CA GLN A 423 17.83 -8.15 6.87
C GLN A 423 18.64 -9.41 6.63
N ALA A 424 20.00 -9.33 6.74
CA ALA A 424 20.90 -10.47 6.56
C ALA A 424 20.59 -11.59 7.57
N LYS A 425 20.40 -11.22 8.85
CA LYS A 425 20.05 -12.21 9.89
C LYS A 425 18.70 -12.86 9.61
N TYR A 426 17.68 -12.08 9.26
CA TYR A 426 16.35 -12.62 8.95
C TYR A 426 16.42 -13.63 7.80
N VAL A 427 17.12 -13.29 6.72
CA VAL A 427 17.27 -14.17 5.55
C VAL A 427 18.10 -15.41 5.91
N ALA A 428 19.19 -15.26 6.67
CA ALA A 428 20.00 -16.41 7.11
C ALA A 428 19.21 -17.38 7.98
N ASP A 429 18.42 -16.88 8.93
CA ASP A 429 17.55 -17.70 9.78
C ASP A 429 16.47 -18.43 8.95
N THR A 430 15.90 -17.74 7.95
CA THR A 430 14.92 -18.31 7.04
C THR A 430 15.53 -19.41 6.16
N ILE A 431 16.73 -19.20 5.65
CA ILE A 431 17.44 -20.20 4.84
C ILE A 431 17.73 -21.44 5.68
N ALA A 432 18.24 -21.26 6.89
CA ALA A 432 18.54 -22.38 7.79
C ALA A 432 17.32 -23.25 8.08
N THR A 433 16.13 -22.64 8.16
CA THR A 433 14.88 -23.33 8.51
C THR A 433 14.12 -23.85 7.30
N ASN A 434 13.99 -23.03 6.24
CA ASN A 434 13.02 -23.27 5.17
C ASN A 434 13.67 -23.57 3.80
N LEU A 435 14.96 -23.21 3.61
CA LEU A 435 15.65 -23.29 2.33
C LEU A 435 17.06 -23.91 2.46
N PRO A 436 17.19 -25.13 3.05
CA PRO A 436 18.48 -25.73 3.38
C PRO A 436 19.41 -25.94 2.15
N GLN A 437 18.86 -25.98 0.93
CA GLN A 437 19.65 -26.08 -0.30
C GLN A 437 20.54 -24.86 -0.55
N TYR A 438 20.29 -23.73 0.11
CA TYR A 438 21.08 -22.50 -0.01
C TYR A 438 21.99 -22.23 1.21
N GLN A 439 21.98 -23.09 2.23
CA GLN A 439 22.67 -22.87 3.50
C GLN A 439 24.19 -22.72 3.37
N ALA A 440 24.77 -23.29 2.30
CA ALA A 440 26.22 -23.17 2.05
C ALA A 440 26.63 -21.83 1.39
N LEU A 441 25.65 -21.03 0.93
CA LEU A 441 25.94 -19.77 0.24
C LEU A 441 26.06 -18.61 1.25
N PRO A 442 26.98 -17.66 1.01
CA PRO A 442 27.08 -16.49 1.85
C PRO A 442 25.87 -15.58 1.69
N VAL A 443 25.37 -15.07 2.81
CA VAL A 443 24.26 -14.09 2.85
C VAL A 443 24.84 -12.71 3.06
N LEU A 444 24.59 -11.82 2.11
CA LEU A 444 24.84 -10.39 2.17
C LEU A 444 23.55 -9.62 2.28
N SER A 445 23.62 -8.33 2.55
CA SER A 445 22.44 -7.47 2.56
C SER A 445 22.75 -6.11 1.96
N VAL A 446 21.72 -5.50 1.40
CA VAL A 446 21.78 -4.19 0.78
C VAL A 446 20.59 -3.33 1.19
N SER A 447 20.85 -2.07 1.49
CA SER A 447 19.82 -1.04 1.70
C SER A 447 20.36 0.34 1.32
N ALA A 448 19.45 1.32 1.25
CA ALA A 448 19.75 2.69 0.85
C ALA A 448 19.27 3.69 1.91
N PRO A 449 19.86 4.92 1.97
CA PRO A 449 19.36 5.99 2.82
C PRO A 449 18.07 6.56 2.24
N PHE A 450 16.92 6.16 2.78
CA PHE A 450 15.61 6.63 2.32
C PHE A 450 15.39 8.12 2.60
N LYS A 451 16.04 8.65 3.63
CA LYS A 451 16.11 10.06 3.97
C LYS A 451 17.55 10.53 3.81
N SER A 452 17.79 11.39 2.84
CA SER A 452 19.11 11.88 2.46
C SER A 452 19.15 13.37 2.10
N GLY A 453 18.22 14.16 2.69
CA GLY A 453 18.19 15.61 2.56
C GLY A 453 17.46 16.16 1.34
N PHE A 454 16.76 15.34 0.55
CA PHE A 454 15.97 15.84 -0.59
C PHE A 454 14.86 16.81 -0.14
N GLY A 455 14.22 16.52 0.99
CA GLY A 455 13.21 17.37 1.64
C GLY A 455 13.78 18.49 2.52
N GLY A 456 15.11 18.62 2.62
CA GLY A 456 15.79 19.60 3.47
C GLY A 456 16.43 19.00 4.72
N GLY A 457 16.85 19.83 5.67
CA GLY A 457 17.60 19.43 6.87
C GLY A 457 16.85 18.49 7.83
N ASN A 458 15.52 18.44 7.74
CA ASN A 458 14.70 17.50 8.51
C ASN A 458 14.47 16.16 7.78
N ASP A 459 14.97 16.00 6.56
CA ASP A 459 14.84 14.79 5.76
C ASP A 459 16.06 13.87 5.91
N PHE A 460 16.40 13.56 7.16
CA PHE A 460 17.43 12.60 7.54
C PHE A 460 16.89 11.70 8.66
N THR A 461 17.34 10.46 8.70
CA THR A 461 17.11 9.58 9.85
C THR A 461 18.03 10.00 10.98
N ASP A 462 17.49 10.04 12.20
CA ASP A 462 18.26 10.44 13.38
C ASP A 462 17.71 9.79 14.65
N VAL A 463 18.35 8.72 15.07
CA VAL A 463 18.02 7.99 16.30
C VAL A 463 19.11 8.26 17.34
N ALA A 464 18.75 8.96 18.41
CA ALA A 464 19.68 9.31 19.48
C ALA A 464 20.17 8.07 20.24
N GLN A 465 21.35 8.17 20.87
CA GLN A 465 21.83 7.21 21.87
C GLN A 465 20.81 7.08 23.02
N GLY A 466 20.57 5.87 23.51
CA GLY A 466 19.62 5.57 24.57
C GLY A 466 18.56 4.57 24.16
N ASN A 467 17.34 4.73 24.64
CA ASN A 467 16.23 3.85 24.29
C ASN A 467 15.88 3.95 22.79
N VAL A 468 15.65 2.80 22.19
CA VAL A 468 15.14 2.67 20.82
C VAL A 468 13.71 2.18 20.90
N ALA A 469 12.78 2.94 20.36
CA ALA A 469 11.36 2.59 20.31
C ALA A 469 10.93 2.17 18.90
N ILE A 470 9.70 1.73 18.75
CA ILE A 470 9.15 1.26 17.46
C ILE A 470 9.21 2.36 16.40
N ASN A 471 8.88 3.61 16.76
CA ASN A 471 8.97 4.74 15.84
C ASN A 471 10.40 5.00 15.34
N ASN A 472 11.42 4.73 16.15
CA ASN A 472 12.81 4.84 15.73
C ASN A 472 13.18 3.77 14.69
N ALA A 473 12.71 2.53 14.87
CA ALA A 473 12.92 1.48 13.86
C ALA A 473 12.24 1.84 12.53
N ALA A 474 11.09 2.47 12.59
CA ALA A 474 10.40 2.95 11.39
C ALA A 474 11.09 4.16 10.74
N ASP A 475 11.80 5.00 11.50
CA ASP A 475 12.64 6.07 10.94
C ASP A 475 13.89 5.50 10.25
N LEU A 476 14.45 4.40 10.76
CA LEU A 476 15.54 3.66 10.14
C LEU A 476 15.11 2.97 8.84
N TYR A 477 13.87 2.45 8.78
CA TYR A 477 13.31 1.83 7.58
C TYR A 477 11.91 2.40 7.27
N LEU A 478 11.88 3.43 6.42
CA LEU A 478 10.70 4.28 6.21
C LEU A 478 9.54 3.57 5.49
N TYR A 479 9.86 2.76 4.46
CA TYR A 479 8.85 2.18 3.57
C TYR A 479 8.29 0.86 4.08
N PRO A 480 7.01 0.53 3.80
CA PRO A 480 6.40 -0.74 4.17
C PRO A 480 6.78 -1.88 3.20
N ASN A 481 8.05 -1.93 2.80
CA ASN A 481 8.55 -2.98 1.93
C ASN A 481 8.68 -4.30 2.69
N THR A 482 8.47 -5.42 1.99
CA THR A 482 8.73 -6.76 2.51
C THR A 482 10.15 -7.23 2.16
N ILE A 483 10.69 -8.17 2.97
CA ILE A 483 12.03 -8.72 2.75
C ILE A 483 12.01 -9.73 1.60
N TYR A 484 12.93 -9.56 0.66
CA TYR A 484 13.19 -10.54 -0.40
C TYR A 484 14.64 -11.02 -0.33
N ALA A 485 14.86 -12.28 -0.69
CA ALA A 485 16.18 -12.83 -0.91
C ALA A 485 16.37 -13.17 -2.38
N VAL A 486 17.43 -12.66 -2.98
CA VAL A 486 17.80 -12.94 -4.38
C VAL A 486 19.12 -13.70 -4.44
N LYS A 487 19.21 -14.68 -5.35
CA LYS A 487 20.45 -15.40 -5.64
C LYS A 487 21.16 -14.73 -6.80
N VAL A 488 22.37 -14.22 -6.56
CA VAL A 488 23.15 -13.43 -7.51
C VAL A 488 24.60 -13.93 -7.58
N LYS A 489 25.30 -13.58 -8.65
CA LYS A 489 26.74 -13.82 -8.79
C LYS A 489 27.57 -12.63 -8.30
N GLY A 490 28.87 -12.85 -8.06
CA GLY A 490 29.79 -11.75 -7.71
C GLY A 490 29.83 -10.66 -8.79
N SER A 491 29.71 -11.02 -10.07
CA SER A 491 29.56 -10.06 -11.17
C SER A 491 28.28 -9.23 -11.10
N ASP A 492 27.18 -9.80 -10.60
CA ASP A 492 25.91 -9.07 -10.40
C ASP A 492 26.05 -8.06 -9.26
N ILE A 493 26.76 -8.41 -8.17
CA ILE A 493 27.05 -7.49 -7.06
C ILE A 493 27.86 -6.29 -7.57
N GLN A 494 28.87 -6.52 -8.40
CA GLN A 494 29.64 -5.44 -9.02
C GLN A 494 28.76 -4.53 -9.89
N ALA A 495 27.90 -5.10 -10.73
CA ALA A 495 26.98 -4.34 -11.59
C ALA A 495 25.93 -3.56 -10.77
N TRP A 496 25.49 -4.14 -9.64
CA TRP A 496 24.60 -3.47 -8.68
C TRP A 496 25.25 -2.23 -8.09
N LEU A 497 26.48 -2.37 -7.57
CA LEU A 497 27.27 -1.29 -6.99
C LEU A 497 27.59 -0.19 -8.04
N GLU A 498 27.93 -0.56 -9.27
CA GLU A 498 28.14 0.40 -10.37
C GLU A 498 26.86 1.22 -10.66
N THR A 499 25.68 0.59 -10.55
CA THR A 499 24.41 1.29 -10.72
C THR A 499 24.13 2.22 -9.54
N ALA A 500 24.38 1.78 -8.31
CA ALA A 500 24.26 2.61 -7.11
C ALA A 500 25.20 3.83 -7.16
N ALA A 501 26.41 3.66 -7.70
CA ALA A 501 27.39 4.73 -7.84
C ALA A 501 27.00 5.86 -8.82
N LYS A 502 25.84 5.74 -9.54
CA LYS A 502 25.21 6.87 -10.26
C LYS A 502 24.82 8.01 -9.31
N ARG A 503 24.78 7.74 -8.00
CA ARG A 503 24.58 8.75 -6.95
C ARG A 503 25.58 9.90 -7.05
N PHE A 504 26.74 9.68 -7.62
CA PHE A 504 27.83 10.66 -7.66
C PHE A 504 28.00 11.28 -9.05
N ASN A 505 28.36 12.55 -9.07
CA ASN A 505 28.91 13.20 -10.26
C ASN A 505 30.34 12.68 -10.53
N ARG A 506 30.80 12.83 -11.76
CA ARG A 506 32.18 12.60 -12.08
C ARG A 506 33.03 13.79 -11.59
N ILE A 507 34.05 13.53 -10.82
CA ILE A 507 35.02 14.54 -10.32
C ILE A 507 36.23 14.60 -11.24
N ASP A 508 36.57 15.81 -11.69
CA ASP A 508 37.82 16.09 -12.40
C ASP A 508 38.90 16.53 -11.39
N PRO A 509 39.93 15.73 -11.15
CA PRO A 509 40.97 16.11 -10.18
C PRO A 509 41.71 17.40 -10.51
N ALA A 510 41.73 17.80 -11.78
CA ALA A 510 42.45 19.00 -12.23
C ALA A 510 41.59 20.28 -12.13
N ALA A 511 40.29 20.16 -11.98
CA ALA A 511 39.40 21.31 -11.88
C ALA A 511 39.68 22.11 -10.59
N THR A 512 39.87 23.43 -10.73
CA THR A 512 40.17 24.33 -9.61
C THR A 512 38.90 24.89 -8.94
N ALA A 513 37.77 24.85 -9.62
CA ALA A 513 36.46 25.26 -9.08
C ALA A 513 35.88 24.17 -8.17
N ASP A 514 34.97 24.56 -7.29
CA ASP A 514 34.20 23.62 -6.46
C ASP A 514 33.36 22.68 -7.34
N GLN A 515 33.35 21.41 -7.01
CA GLN A 515 32.63 20.37 -7.73
C GLN A 515 31.62 19.68 -6.81
N ALA A 516 30.34 19.67 -7.19
CA ALA A 516 29.30 18.96 -6.45
C ALA A 516 29.48 17.45 -6.59
N LEU A 517 29.61 16.75 -5.47
CA LEU A 517 29.79 15.30 -5.42
C LEU A 517 28.50 14.56 -5.78
N VAL A 518 27.38 14.99 -5.23
CA VAL A 518 26.10 14.29 -5.30
C VAL A 518 25.34 14.70 -6.56
N SER A 519 24.89 13.71 -7.33
CA SER A 519 24.07 13.89 -8.54
C SER A 519 22.58 13.97 -8.22
N SER A 520 21.75 14.10 -9.27
CA SER A 520 20.27 14.01 -9.14
C SER A 520 19.75 12.56 -8.96
N PHE A 521 20.61 11.54 -8.98
CA PHE A 521 20.19 10.17 -8.75
C PHE A 521 19.63 10.02 -7.33
N PRO A 522 18.42 9.45 -7.14
CA PRO A 522 17.76 9.45 -5.84
C PRO A 522 18.55 8.70 -4.75
N GLY A 523 18.59 9.24 -3.53
CA GLY A 523 19.26 8.62 -2.39
C GLY A 523 18.71 7.21 -2.07
N TYR A 524 17.41 6.98 -2.23
CA TYR A 524 16.80 5.66 -2.04
C TYR A 524 17.20 4.62 -3.11
N ASN A 525 17.97 5.01 -4.11
CA ASN A 525 18.63 4.13 -5.08
C ASN A 525 20.15 4.03 -4.86
N PHE A 526 20.70 4.72 -3.85
CA PHE A 526 22.09 4.53 -3.45
C PHE A 526 22.20 3.30 -2.54
N ASP A 527 22.08 2.15 -3.13
CA ASP A 527 22.16 0.87 -2.45
C ASP A 527 23.58 0.61 -1.94
N MET A 528 23.73 0.40 -0.63
CA MET A 528 24.98 0.12 0.05
C MET A 528 24.98 -1.31 0.60
N PHE A 529 25.91 -2.11 0.16
CA PHE A 529 26.22 -3.37 0.81
C PHE A 529 27.04 -3.10 2.05
N THR A 530 26.59 -3.59 3.19
CA THR A 530 27.30 -3.47 4.47
C THR A 530 27.52 -4.84 5.08
N SER A 531 28.77 -5.23 5.21
CA SER A 531 29.18 -6.47 5.84
C SER A 531 30.64 -6.34 6.29
N PRO A 532 31.06 -6.88 7.44
CA PRO A 532 32.46 -6.90 7.84
C PRO A 532 33.34 -7.68 6.85
N ASP A 533 32.76 -8.57 6.06
CA ASP A 533 33.46 -9.42 5.10
C ASP A 533 33.56 -8.81 3.69
N LEU A 534 32.76 -7.78 3.37
CA LEU A 534 32.71 -7.16 2.03
C LEU A 534 33.33 -5.76 2.07
N HIS A 535 34.27 -5.49 1.17
CA HIS A 535 34.89 -4.16 1.02
C HIS A 535 34.97 -3.76 -0.45
N TYR A 536 34.71 -2.47 -0.72
CA TYR A 536 34.83 -1.89 -2.04
C TYR A 536 35.17 -0.39 -1.97
N GLU A 537 35.74 0.12 -3.06
CA GLU A 537 35.96 1.55 -3.23
C GLU A 537 35.15 2.10 -4.39
N ILE A 538 34.77 3.38 -4.28
CA ILE A 538 34.05 4.12 -5.33
C ILE A 538 35.00 5.19 -5.89
N ASP A 539 35.48 5.00 -7.12
CA ASP A 539 36.29 5.97 -7.84
C ASP A 539 35.41 6.96 -8.60
N VAL A 540 35.17 8.10 -7.99
CA VAL A 540 34.30 9.15 -8.58
C VAL A 540 34.99 9.90 -9.74
N THR A 541 36.25 9.66 -10.02
CA THR A 541 36.94 10.23 -11.21
C THR A 541 36.58 9.48 -12.49
N GLN A 542 36.07 8.27 -12.37
CA GLN A 542 35.70 7.42 -13.50
C GLN A 542 34.26 7.65 -13.99
N ALA A 543 34.04 7.23 -15.22
CA ALA A 543 32.68 7.16 -15.76
C ALA A 543 31.86 6.08 -15.02
N VAL A 544 30.53 6.23 -14.98
CA VAL A 544 29.61 5.19 -14.49
C VAL A 544 29.86 3.88 -15.27
N GLY A 545 29.88 2.76 -14.56
CA GLY A 545 30.23 1.45 -15.10
C GLY A 545 31.69 1.06 -14.94
N SER A 546 32.52 1.96 -14.36
CA SER A 546 33.93 1.73 -14.10
C SER A 546 34.41 2.31 -12.76
N ARG A 547 33.45 2.57 -11.84
CA ARG A 547 33.70 3.25 -10.55
C ARG A 547 34.05 2.32 -9.43
N ILE A 548 33.56 1.08 -9.46
CA ILE A 548 33.81 0.14 -8.37
C ILE A 548 35.22 -0.47 -8.49
N LYS A 549 36.02 -0.25 -7.44
CA LYS A 549 37.38 -0.71 -7.32
C LYS A 549 37.54 -1.59 -6.09
N ASN A 550 38.55 -2.42 -6.09
CA ASN A 550 38.99 -3.21 -4.94
C ASN A 550 37.83 -3.98 -4.25
N LEU A 551 36.83 -4.47 -5.06
CA LEU A 551 35.76 -5.25 -4.54
C LEU A 551 36.24 -6.61 -4.02
N THR A 552 36.22 -6.80 -2.72
CA THR A 552 36.71 -7.99 -2.03
C THR A 552 35.66 -8.60 -1.13
N TYR A 553 35.72 -9.92 -0.99
CA TYR A 553 34.95 -10.68 -0.02
C TYR A 553 35.87 -11.56 0.81
N LYS A 554 35.81 -11.45 2.15
CA LYS A 554 36.73 -12.13 3.10
C LYS A 554 38.21 -11.90 2.75
N GLY A 555 38.57 -10.68 2.36
CA GLY A 555 39.93 -10.25 2.06
C GLY A 555 40.45 -10.69 0.70
N ALA A 556 39.72 -11.46 -0.11
CA ALA A 556 40.09 -11.82 -1.47
C ALA A 556 39.22 -11.08 -2.51
N ALA A 557 39.73 -10.84 -3.72
CA ALA A 557 38.92 -10.29 -4.81
C ALA A 557 37.66 -11.15 -4.99
N ILE A 558 36.48 -10.51 -5.15
CA ILE A 558 35.26 -11.25 -5.31
C ILE A 558 35.30 -12.10 -6.59
N ASP A 559 35.01 -13.38 -6.48
CA ASP A 559 34.90 -14.25 -7.66
C ASP A 559 33.62 -13.86 -8.44
N PRO A 560 33.72 -13.40 -9.69
CA PRO A 560 32.57 -12.99 -10.50
C PRO A 560 31.57 -14.11 -10.74
N ASN A 561 31.97 -15.38 -10.61
CA ASN A 561 31.13 -16.55 -10.85
C ASN A 561 30.57 -17.18 -9.56
N ALA A 562 31.09 -16.78 -8.38
CA ALA A 562 30.58 -17.30 -7.10
C ALA A 562 29.14 -16.84 -6.85
N ASP A 563 28.33 -17.75 -6.30
CA ASP A 563 26.94 -17.47 -5.92
C ASP A 563 26.87 -16.86 -4.52
N PHE A 564 26.03 -15.84 -4.39
CA PHE A 564 25.70 -15.16 -3.15
C PHE A 564 24.18 -15.08 -2.99
N ILE A 565 23.73 -14.96 -1.76
CA ILE A 565 22.36 -14.56 -1.46
C ILE A 565 22.39 -13.13 -0.94
N VAL A 566 21.53 -12.28 -1.50
CA VAL A 566 21.40 -10.89 -1.06
C VAL A 566 20.02 -10.66 -0.50
N ALA A 567 19.97 -10.27 0.78
CA ALA A 567 18.76 -9.77 1.43
C ALA A 567 18.50 -8.33 0.94
N THR A 568 17.31 -8.06 0.46
CA THR A 568 16.87 -6.76 -0.05
C THR A 568 15.38 -6.59 0.19
N ASN A 569 14.71 -5.70 -0.52
CA ASN A 569 13.28 -5.52 -0.43
C ASN A 569 12.55 -5.92 -1.74
N ASN A 570 11.24 -6.11 -1.65
CA ASN A 570 10.38 -6.47 -2.77
C ASN A 570 10.50 -5.48 -3.95
N TYR A 571 10.54 -4.17 -3.68
CA TYR A 571 10.69 -3.14 -4.72
C TYR A 571 11.99 -3.35 -5.52
N ARG A 572 13.11 -3.54 -4.84
CA ARG A 572 14.42 -3.74 -5.50
C ARG A 572 14.48 -5.07 -6.24
N ALA A 573 14.07 -6.15 -5.61
CA ALA A 573 14.10 -7.50 -6.20
C ALA A 573 13.24 -7.61 -7.47
N SER A 574 12.16 -6.84 -7.57
CA SER A 574 11.22 -6.86 -8.70
C SER A 574 11.52 -5.80 -9.79
N GLY A 575 12.72 -5.21 -9.80
CA GLY A 575 13.14 -4.29 -10.86
C GLY A 575 13.12 -2.81 -10.50
N GLY A 576 12.70 -2.46 -9.29
CA GLY A 576 12.67 -1.08 -8.83
C GLY A 576 14.03 -0.39 -8.91
N GLY A 577 14.09 0.82 -9.51
CA GLY A 577 15.31 1.57 -9.75
C GLY A 577 16.14 1.08 -10.93
N SER A 578 15.67 0.10 -11.70
CA SER A 578 16.29 -0.43 -12.92
C SER A 578 17.73 -0.94 -12.70
N PHE A 579 17.93 -1.73 -11.65
CA PHE A 579 19.21 -2.39 -11.38
C PHE A 579 19.37 -3.62 -12.27
N PRO A 580 20.55 -3.84 -12.88
CA PRO A 580 20.77 -4.91 -13.83
C PRO A 580 20.48 -6.29 -13.24
N GLY A 581 19.68 -7.09 -13.96
CA GLY A 581 19.36 -8.46 -13.60
C GLY A 581 18.46 -8.61 -12.36
N LEU A 582 17.84 -7.53 -11.87
CA LEU A 582 16.83 -7.55 -10.83
C LEU A 582 15.46 -7.28 -11.49
N ASP A 583 14.79 -8.34 -11.91
CA ASP A 583 13.52 -8.32 -12.61
C ASP A 583 12.51 -9.32 -11.99
N GLY A 584 12.79 -9.77 -10.78
CA GLY A 584 12.03 -10.81 -10.09
C GLY A 584 12.57 -12.22 -10.30
N SER A 585 13.25 -12.51 -11.43
CA SER A 585 13.67 -13.86 -11.82
C SER A 585 14.72 -14.49 -10.89
N LYS A 586 15.49 -13.67 -10.16
CA LYS A 586 16.53 -14.14 -9.20
C LYS A 586 16.00 -14.32 -7.78
N THR A 587 14.71 -14.06 -7.54
CA THR A 587 14.11 -14.20 -6.21
C THR A 587 14.02 -15.68 -5.82
N ILE A 588 14.62 -16.02 -4.69
CA ILE A 588 14.57 -17.36 -4.09
C ILE A 588 13.62 -17.42 -2.88
N TYR A 589 13.31 -16.25 -2.31
CA TYR A 589 12.37 -16.11 -1.21
C TYR A 589 11.74 -14.72 -1.21
N ALA A 590 10.42 -14.70 -1.20
CA ALA A 590 9.59 -13.51 -1.03
C ALA A 590 8.92 -13.62 0.35
N SER A 591 9.37 -12.80 1.30
CA SER A 591 8.80 -12.78 2.64
C SER A 591 7.51 -11.99 2.67
N PRO A 592 6.52 -12.43 3.46
CA PRO A 592 5.38 -11.58 3.80
C PRO A 592 5.72 -10.57 4.91
N ASP A 593 6.87 -10.74 5.61
CA ASP A 593 7.25 -9.87 6.71
C ASP A 593 7.91 -8.59 6.19
N ALA A 594 7.53 -7.45 6.78
CA ALA A 594 8.13 -6.17 6.43
C ALA A 594 9.59 -6.08 6.91
N ASN A 595 10.43 -5.39 6.17
CA ASN A 595 11.81 -5.09 6.57
C ASN A 595 11.87 -4.42 7.95
N ARG A 596 10.90 -3.56 8.26
CA ARG A 596 10.77 -2.91 9.56
C ARG A 596 10.50 -3.89 10.69
N ASP A 597 9.67 -4.91 10.47
CA ASP A 597 9.37 -5.93 11.49
C ASP A 597 10.59 -6.79 11.81
N ALA A 598 11.36 -7.15 10.79
CA ALA A 598 12.64 -7.81 10.98
C ALA A 598 13.65 -6.93 11.74
N LEU A 599 13.68 -5.63 11.48
CA LEU A 599 14.51 -4.67 12.21
C LEU A 599 14.06 -4.55 13.67
N ILE A 600 12.77 -4.46 13.96
CA ILE A 600 12.21 -4.46 15.30
C ILE A 600 12.58 -5.77 16.03
N GLY A 601 12.41 -6.91 15.37
CA GLY A 601 12.78 -8.22 15.91
C GLY A 601 14.27 -8.32 16.22
N TYR A 602 15.12 -7.80 15.32
CA TYR A 602 16.57 -7.76 15.52
C TYR A 602 16.96 -6.92 16.75
N ILE A 603 16.42 -5.71 16.89
CA ILE A 603 16.68 -4.82 18.03
C ILE A 603 16.20 -5.45 19.35
N LYS A 604 14.99 -6.04 19.36
CA LYS A 604 14.46 -6.75 20.54
C LYS A 604 15.36 -7.91 20.97
N ALA A 605 15.86 -8.70 20.02
CA ALA A 605 16.74 -9.83 20.28
C ALA A 605 18.11 -9.39 20.82
N ALA A 606 18.68 -8.32 20.24
CA ALA A 606 19.95 -7.74 20.65
C ALA A 606 19.86 -7.07 22.04
N LYS A 607 18.69 -6.56 22.42
CA LYS A 607 18.42 -5.75 23.63
C LYS A 607 19.19 -4.42 23.63
N THR A 608 20.49 -4.45 23.39
CA THR A 608 21.35 -3.26 23.27
C THR A 608 22.22 -3.39 22.02
N LEU A 609 22.13 -2.38 21.16
CA LEU A 609 23.00 -2.22 20.00
C LEU A 609 24.30 -1.54 20.46
N SER A 610 25.46 -2.06 20.05
CA SER A 610 26.75 -1.47 20.38
C SER A 610 27.43 -0.95 19.11
N LEU A 611 28.15 0.19 19.24
CA LEU A 611 28.89 0.75 18.12
C LEU A 611 29.84 -0.28 17.50
N VAL A 612 30.58 -1.00 18.33
CA VAL A 612 31.58 -2.00 17.87
C VAL A 612 30.93 -3.14 17.10
N GLY A 613 29.78 -3.65 17.61
CA GLY A 613 29.10 -4.79 16.98
C GLY A 613 28.18 -4.41 15.82
N ASN A 614 27.66 -3.20 15.83
CA ASN A 614 26.53 -2.86 14.96
C ASN A 614 26.71 -1.60 14.11
N GLY A 615 27.68 -0.73 14.42
CA GLY A 615 27.79 0.57 13.75
C GLY A 615 29.21 0.93 13.27
N SER A 616 30.18 0.03 13.39
CA SER A 616 31.58 0.31 13.09
C SER A 616 32.10 -0.32 11.79
N ALA A 617 31.26 -0.97 11.00
CA ALA A 617 31.65 -1.49 9.69
C ALA A 617 32.17 -0.35 8.79
N ARG A 618 33.09 -0.69 7.90
CA ARG A 618 33.65 0.22 6.89
C ARG A 618 33.70 -0.56 5.58
N SER A 619 32.52 -0.90 5.07
CA SER A 619 32.40 -1.74 3.88
C SER A 619 32.79 -0.98 2.60
N TRP A 620 32.69 0.36 2.62
CA TRP A 620 33.05 1.14 1.47
C TRP A 620 33.72 2.49 1.82
N SER A 621 34.49 3.00 0.87
CA SER A 621 35.08 4.35 0.89
C SER A 621 35.25 4.87 -0.53
N PHE A 622 35.56 6.15 -0.69
CA PHE A 622 36.03 6.63 -1.99
C PHE A 622 37.49 6.21 -2.23
N THR A 623 37.84 5.95 -3.51
CA THR A 623 39.22 5.80 -3.92
C THR A 623 39.94 7.13 -3.69
N LYS A 624 41.11 7.04 -3.08
CA LYS A 624 41.91 8.24 -2.73
C LYS A 624 42.40 8.96 -3.96
N VAL A 625 42.07 10.26 -4.04
CA VAL A 625 42.55 11.15 -5.12
C VAL A 625 42.70 12.58 -4.61
N ALA A 626 43.79 13.22 -4.96
CA ALA A 626 44.01 14.65 -4.69
C ALA A 626 43.27 15.47 -5.76
N THR A 627 42.51 16.48 -5.33
CA THR A 627 41.77 17.39 -6.22
C THR A 627 42.27 18.82 -6.06
N ALA A 628 42.34 19.58 -7.16
CA ALA A 628 42.76 20.97 -7.14
C ALA A 628 41.73 21.90 -6.52
N GLY A 629 40.43 21.64 -6.77
CA GLY A 629 39.28 22.33 -6.17
C GLY A 629 38.61 21.47 -5.10
N ARG A 630 37.69 22.09 -4.34
CA ARG A 630 36.93 21.37 -3.29
C ARG A 630 35.89 20.44 -3.94
N VAL A 631 35.70 19.29 -3.32
CA VAL A 631 34.56 18.41 -3.62
C VAL A 631 33.49 18.65 -2.56
N THR A 632 32.31 19.07 -2.98
CA THR A 632 31.25 19.60 -2.09
C THR A 632 30.01 18.73 -2.11
N PHE A 633 29.28 18.71 -0.99
CA PHE A 633 27.98 18.07 -0.87
C PHE A 633 27.13 18.79 0.18
N LYS A 634 25.83 18.48 0.22
CA LYS A 634 24.91 19.07 1.19
C LYS A 634 24.51 18.08 2.27
N SER A 635 24.37 18.56 3.50
CA SER A 635 23.78 17.82 4.61
C SER A 635 23.05 18.79 5.55
N ALA A 636 22.40 18.27 6.61
CA ALA A 636 21.76 19.12 7.59
C ALA A 636 22.78 20.06 8.26
N ALA A 637 22.34 21.30 8.50
CA ALA A 637 23.16 22.33 9.13
C ALA A 637 23.57 21.93 10.55
N GLY A 638 24.84 22.25 10.91
CA GLY A 638 25.34 22.05 12.26
C GLY A 638 25.74 20.62 12.65
N GLN A 639 25.74 19.65 11.71
CA GLN A 639 25.95 18.23 12.04
C GLN A 639 27.40 17.73 11.87
N LEU A 640 28.39 18.60 11.63
CA LEU A 640 29.79 18.19 11.38
C LEU A 640 30.36 17.24 12.45
N ALA A 641 30.00 17.46 13.73
CA ALA A 641 30.46 16.59 14.82
C ALA A 641 30.07 15.12 14.62
N LEU A 642 28.94 14.86 13.95
CA LEU A 642 28.47 13.50 13.66
C LEU A 642 29.27 12.84 12.53
N ALA A 643 29.81 13.61 11.57
CA ALA A 643 30.75 13.10 10.58
C ALA A 643 32.00 12.58 11.29
N THR A 644 32.58 13.39 12.20
CA THR A 644 33.76 12.98 13.00
C THR A 644 33.45 11.73 13.85
N ALA A 645 32.31 11.70 14.52
CA ALA A 645 31.88 10.54 15.32
C ALA A 645 31.69 9.27 14.46
N ALA A 646 31.28 9.41 13.19
CA ALA A 646 31.19 8.33 12.20
C ALA A 646 32.55 7.95 11.60
N GLY A 647 33.67 8.55 12.05
CA GLY A 647 35.00 8.26 11.52
C GLY A 647 35.33 8.96 10.18
N LEU A 648 34.53 9.92 9.76
CA LEU A 648 34.71 10.70 8.52
C LEU A 648 35.51 11.97 8.83
N ALA A 649 36.79 11.79 9.21
CA ALA A 649 37.69 12.88 9.58
C ALA A 649 38.10 13.78 8.40
N ASN A 650 37.79 13.38 7.18
CA ASN A 650 38.10 14.11 5.95
C ASN A 650 36.93 15.01 5.49
N VAL A 651 35.89 15.17 6.30
CA VAL A 651 34.75 16.07 6.04
C VAL A 651 34.96 17.37 6.80
N SER A 652 34.67 18.51 6.17
CA SER A 652 34.71 19.85 6.77
C SER A 652 33.48 20.68 6.39
N SER A 653 33.11 21.64 7.22
CA SER A 653 32.02 22.58 6.92
C SER A 653 32.52 23.71 6.03
N ILE A 654 31.73 24.10 5.04
CA ILE A 654 31.97 25.28 4.18
C ILE A 654 31.20 26.47 4.74
N ASN A 655 29.92 26.26 5.06
CA ASN A 655 29.03 27.28 5.63
C ASN A 655 28.11 26.66 6.69
N SER A 656 27.31 27.49 7.34
CA SER A 656 26.30 27.07 8.32
C SER A 656 24.88 27.06 7.74
N ASP A 657 24.68 27.59 6.53
CA ASP A 657 23.41 27.63 5.81
C ASP A 657 23.71 27.75 4.31
N ASP A 658 23.08 26.89 3.49
CA ASP A 658 23.25 26.89 2.04
C ASP A 658 22.41 27.97 1.33
N GLY A 659 21.68 28.80 2.08
CA GLY A 659 20.82 29.87 1.57
C GLY A 659 19.50 29.40 0.97
N SER A 660 19.19 28.10 1.00
CA SER A 660 17.92 27.56 0.47
C SER A 660 16.71 27.77 1.39
N GLY A 661 16.94 28.13 2.66
CA GLY A 661 15.90 28.19 3.70
C GLY A 661 15.38 26.80 4.11
N LYS A 662 16.06 25.73 3.72
CA LYS A 662 15.66 24.34 3.98
C LYS A 662 16.41 23.69 5.15
N GLY A 663 17.25 24.41 5.88
CA GLY A 663 18.03 23.89 7.00
C GLY A 663 19.20 22.99 6.56
N LEU A 664 19.69 23.17 5.35
CA LEU A 664 20.89 22.52 4.83
C LEU A 664 22.11 23.43 4.92
N ALA A 665 23.29 22.81 4.94
CA ALA A 665 24.58 23.47 4.84
C ALA A 665 25.47 22.77 3.81
N ASP A 666 26.44 23.49 3.26
CA ASP A 666 27.44 22.94 2.37
C ASP A 666 28.65 22.42 3.17
N TYR A 667 29.09 21.26 2.79
CA TYR A 667 30.27 20.55 3.32
C TYR A 667 31.25 20.24 2.20
N ALA A 668 32.50 20.05 2.55
CA ALA A 668 33.54 19.53 1.65
C ALA A 668 34.06 18.20 2.17
N ILE A 669 34.41 17.32 1.25
CA ILE A 669 35.15 16.08 1.52
C ILE A 669 36.54 16.14 0.85
N ASP A 670 37.57 15.83 1.62
CA ASP A 670 38.91 15.65 1.13
C ASP A 670 39.12 14.19 0.67
N LEU A 671 39.05 13.97 -0.64
CA LEU A 671 39.18 12.63 -1.22
C LEU A 671 40.64 12.09 -1.19
N SER A 672 41.63 12.88 -0.78
CA SER A 672 43.02 12.41 -0.67
C SER A 672 43.31 11.60 0.60
N ARG A 673 42.38 11.61 1.53
CA ARG A 673 42.54 11.00 2.87
C ARG A 673 41.73 9.73 3.06
#